data_ccdb01510045bad89949812d9d55509f
#
_entry.id   ccdb01510045bad89949812d9d55509f
#
_cell.length_a   1.000
_cell.length_b   1.000
_cell.length_c   1.000
_cell.angle_alpha   90.00
_cell.angle_beta   90.00
_cell.angle_gamma   90.00
#
_symmetry.space_group_name_H-M   'P 1'
#
loop_
_entity.id
_entity.type
_entity.pdbx_description
1 polymer ?
#
loop_
_entity_poly.entity_id
_entity_poly.type
_entity_poly.pdbx_seq_one_letter_code
_entity_poly.pdbx_strand_id
1 'polypeptide(L)'
;MRAAVSGALAAVAVMTLAVVTLAVGALAASAGASTSTARGLGFAAPRGAPAVHALSLHAMPVGTVTFGWGRHGRLTVHADMFGLTPGSSHNVILVIPGWLRAVRFSTLTANSVGQANATLHSGFTGRVPRGSRLLVLMGVGGHGIAREPIARTKRLRHPGRRPHRLISVEVGSGWSSFGTPRGRATISYNAQRLTLTVTVHASGLTPGPHAAHIHLGSCMSQGPVLYMLKDLIANTRGRIAHAVRVFTNVTAPIPAHGWYLNIHQGNSSNILSNGQPTIFFRPLLCANIIGSGSISSILRTGDITTGVRGTSDRKVVLTGSAATGNGAQTFPFLYRGLLTGAAAGAAVSVLTPSFRGVTSATFYGPDTHSFNPTAIPRGQVRAVGSYESSSAPAGVGNQGMIYLGPVSGLGGSWTSIDVPADGTHTVGHVRACPRIRAHCFVMDTIAHSTMGDLVVGNYDLNPIPGRVISGNAFIYNLRRHEWTLLRLGGSLSSKTSLYGIWQDGGDRSSRYTLAGGSAASGARRAFLMNYNERTGRFGRPKYFSYGNAPTRFTHFDGITAVPGGFNLVAVSSAQDASLAFVPVGARNGFFGTARWHPVNVAASPLCADGCVLVTGNAVYENHVMGLYIPTSSGAPHTYLATIW
;
A
#
# COMPACT_ATOMS: atom_id res chain seq x y z
N MET A 1 -45.85 -17.55 4.78
CA MET A 1 -44.80 -17.82 3.78
C MET A 1 -44.09 -16.56 3.24
N ARG A 2 -44.10 -15.40 3.92
CA ARG A 2 -43.40 -14.17 3.51
C ARG A 2 -42.34 -13.67 4.51
N ALA A 3 -42.06 -14.40 5.58
CA ALA A 3 -41.12 -14.02 6.62
C ALA A 3 -39.74 -14.73 6.56
N ALA A 4 -39.57 -15.69 5.64
CA ALA A 4 -38.34 -16.50 5.56
C ALA A 4 -37.30 -15.98 4.55
N VAL A 5 -37.62 -14.96 3.74
CA VAL A 5 -36.73 -14.49 2.67
C VAL A 5 -35.85 -13.31 3.11
N SER A 6 -36.23 -12.57 4.17
CA SER A 6 -35.43 -11.41 4.62
C SER A 6 -34.24 -11.73 5.53
N GLY A 7 -34.15 -12.96 6.05
CA GLY A 7 -33.03 -13.40 6.90
C GLY A 7 -31.78 -13.86 6.15
N ALA A 8 -31.92 -14.26 4.90
CA ALA A 8 -30.83 -14.84 4.09
C ALA A 8 -29.89 -13.77 3.48
N LEU A 9 -30.33 -12.52 3.35
CA LEU A 9 -29.56 -11.46 2.67
C LEU A 9 -28.52 -10.74 3.55
N ALA A 10 -28.62 -10.85 4.87
CA ALA A 10 -27.61 -10.27 5.78
C ALA A 10 -26.40 -11.19 6.01
N ALA A 11 -26.54 -12.49 5.77
CA ALA A 11 -25.46 -13.49 5.90
C ALA A 11 -24.47 -13.45 4.71
N VAL A 12 -24.87 -12.92 3.57
CA VAL A 12 -24.09 -12.97 2.31
C VAL A 12 -22.84 -12.10 2.34
N ALA A 13 -22.77 -11.03 3.14
CA ALA A 13 -21.59 -10.14 3.14
C ALA A 13 -20.38 -10.69 3.94
N VAL A 14 -20.61 -11.58 4.91
CA VAL A 14 -19.54 -12.31 5.63
C VAL A 14 -19.31 -13.67 4.98
N MET A 15 -20.36 -14.28 4.41
CA MET A 15 -20.26 -15.50 3.62
C MET A 15 -19.47 -15.35 2.32
N THR A 16 -19.21 -14.16 1.80
CA THR A 16 -18.46 -14.03 0.53
C THR A 16 -17.02 -14.55 0.66
N LEU A 17 -16.43 -14.54 1.85
CA LEU A 17 -15.11 -15.14 2.07
C LEU A 17 -15.22 -16.59 2.60
N ALA A 18 -16.19 -16.90 3.46
CA ALA A 18 -16.45 -18.26 3.95
C ALA A 18 -17.10 -19.17 2.88
N VAL A 19 -17.96 -18.63 2.01
CA VAL A 19 -18.57 -19.37 0.88
C VAL A 19 -17.55 -19.73 -0.19
N VAL A 20 -16.46 -18.98 -0.34
CA VAL A 20 -15.35 -19.40 -1.23
C VAL A 20 -14.72 -20.71 -0.71
N THR A 21 -14.62 -20.90 0.59
CA THR A 21 -14.10 -22.15 1.17
C THR A 21 -15.08 -23.32 0.99
N LEU A 22 -16.41 -23.08 1.07
CA LEU A 22 -17.44 -24.10 0.90
C LEU A 22 -17.82 -24.38 -0.57
N ALA A 23 -17.81 -23.35 -1.44
CA ALA A 23 -18.14 -23.52 -2.86
C ALA A 23 -17.07 -24.29 -3.64
N VAL A 24 -15.80 -24.22 -3.24
CA VAL A 24 -14.71 -25.00 -3.85
C VAL A 24 -14.86 -26.50 -3.56
N GLY A 25 -15.41 -26.87 -2.40
CA GLY A 25 -15.65 -28.28 -2.05
C GLY A 25 -16.84 -28.93 -2.77
N ALA A 26 -17.87 -28.15 -3.13
CA ALA A 26 -19.11 -28.69 -3.69
C ALA A 26 -19.13 -28.77 -5.25
N LEU A 27 -18.31 -27.97 -5.94
CA LEU A 27 -18.25 -27.93 -7.40
C LEU A 27 -17.27 -28.93 -8.05
N ALA A 28 -16.36 -29.53 -7.28
CA ALA A 28 -15.41 -30.52 -7.80
C ALA A 28 -16.05 -31.91 -8.11
N ALA A 29 -17.30 -32.14 -7.73
CA ALA A 29 -17.94 -33.45 -7.87
C ALA A 29 -18.74 -33.68 -9.15
N SER A 30 -18.84 -32.70 -10.08
CA SER A 30 -19.72 -32.81 -11.27
C SER A 30 -19.08 -32.56 -12.65
N ALA A 31 -17.76 -32.59 -12.78
CA ALA A 31 -17.11 -32.46 -14.08
C ALA A 31 -16.90 -33.81 -14.76
N GLY A 32 -17.97 -34.38 -15.33
CA GLY A 32 -17.93 -35.47 -16.29
C GLY A 32 -17.57 -34.96 -17.68
N ALA A 33 -16.57 -35.57 -18.29
CA ALA A 33 -15.96 -35.17 -19.56
C ALA A 33 -16.93 -35.15 -20.74
N SER A 34 -16.94 -34.06 -21.50
CA SER A 34 -17.39 -34.03 -22.89
C SER A 34 -16.37 -33.29 -23.74
N THR A 35 -15.69 -34.03 -24.60
CA THR A 35 -14.81 -33.51 -25.65
C THR A 35 -15.64 -32.99 -26.83
N SER A 36 -15.60 -31.70 -27.11
CA SER A 36 -16.05 -31.12 -28.36
C SER A 36 -14.94 -30.33 -29.02
N THR A 37 -14.55 -30.76 -30.21
CA THR A 37 -13.60 -30.10 -31.11
C THR A 37 -14.19 -28.79 -31.64
N ALA A 38 -13.60 -27.66 -31.22
CA ALA A 38 -13.91 -26.33 -31.77
C ALA A 38 -12.93 -25.98 -32.90
N ARG A 39 -13.46 -25.79 -34.11
CA ARG A 39 -12.78 -25.21 -35.28
C ARG A 39 -12.46 -23.74 -35.01
N GLY A 40 -11.19 -23.37 -35.20
CA GLY A 40 -10.74 -22.00 -35.09
C GLY A 40 -11.37 -21.07 -36.13
N LEU A 41 -12.01 -20.01 -35.65
CA LEU A 41 -12.30 -18.81 -36.43
C LEU A 41 -11.34 -17.74 -35.94
N GLY A 42 -10.36 -17.39 -36.79
CA GLY A 42 -9.44 -16.29 -36.54
C GLY A 42 -10.18 -14.95 -36.54
N PHE A 43 -10.36 -14.38 -35.38
CA PHE A 43 -10.76 -12.97 -35.26
C PHE A 43 -9.49 -12.10 -35.34
N ALA A 44 -9.39 -11.31 -36.42
CA ALA A 44 -8.43 -10.23 -36.51
C ALA A 44 -8.72 -9.23 -35.36
N ALA A 45 -7.75 -8.99 -34.48
CA ALA A 45 -7.85 -7.99 -33.45
C ALA A 45 -8.17 -6.61 -34.07
N PRO A 46 -9.08 -5.81 -33.48
CA PRO A 46 -9.38 -4.48 -34.00
C PRO A 46 -8.09 -3.65 -33.98
N ARG A 47 -7.85 -2.94 -35.09
CA ARG A 47 -6.71 -1.99 -35.23
C ARG A 47 -6.91 -0.84 -34.24
N GLY A 48 -6.43 -0.99 -33.01
CA GLY A 48 -6.52 0.01 -31.96
C GLY A 48 -5.57 1.18 -32.23
N ALA A 49 -6.04 2.40 -32.01
CA ALA A 49 -5.20 3.57 -31.91
C ALA A 49 -4.10 3.33 -30.83
N PRO A 50 -2.87 3.89 -31.00
CA PRO A 50 -1.81 3.71 -30.01
C PRO A 50 -2.27 4.20 -28.64
N ALA A 51 -2.08 3.36 -27.62
CA ALA A 51 -2.40 3.73 -26.25
C ALA A 51 -1.51 4.92 -25.82
N VAL A 52 -2.14 6.04 -25.48
CA VAL A 52 -1.45 7.26 -25.03
C VAL A 52 -1.53 7.34 -23.51
N HIS A 53 -0.39 7.41 -22.85
CA HIS A 53 -0.27 7.48 -21.39
C HIS A 53 0.14 8.87 -20.94
N ALA A 54 -0.72 9.54 -20.17
CA ALA A 54 -0.43 10.83 -19.57
C ALA A 54 0.23 10.67 -18.20
N LEU A 55 1.37 11.30 -17.98
CA LEU A 55 2.15 11.24 -16.75
C LEU A 55 2.23 12.62 -16.11
N SER A 56 2.06 12.68 -14.79
CA SER A 56 2.40 13.85 -13.99
C SER A 56 3.86 13.75 -13.53
N LEU A 57 4.69 14.71 -13.92
CA LEU A 57 6.09 14.80 -13.49
C LEU A 57 6.15 15.51 -12.13
N HIS A 58 6.67 14.82 -11.14
CA HIS A 58 6.82 15.32 -9.77
C HIS A 58 8.25 15.78 -9.52
N ALA A 59 8.38 16.89 -8.77
CA ALA A 59 9.69 17.39 -8.40
C ALA A 59 10.41 16.45 -7.41
N MET A 60 11.72 16.28 -7.58
CA MET A 60 12.60 15.45 -6.77
C MET A 60 13.71 16.29 -6.13
N PRO A 61 14.32 15.88 -5.02
CA PRO A 61 13.99 14.70 -4.19
C PRO A 61 12.77 14.91 -3.30
N VAL A 62 12.23 13.82 -2.77
CA VAL A 62 11.12 13.80 -1.80
C VAL A 62 11.47 12.94 -0.60
N GLY A 63 10.80 13.16 0.53
CA GLY A 63 11.00 12.34 1.70
C GLY A 63 10.30 12.85 2.94
N THR A 64 10.56 12.20 4.05
CA THR A 64 10.08 12.60 5.38
C THR A 64 11.24 12.78 6.33
N VAL A 65 11.10 13.71 7.26
CA VAL A 65 12.00 13.85 8.39
C VAL A 65 11.23 13.85 9.70
N THR A 66 11.78 13.15 10.69
CA THR A 66 11.20 13.08 12.03
C THR A 66 12.18 13.67 13.01
N PHE A 67 11.74 14.71 13.71
CA PHE A 67 12.55 15.36 14.77
C PHE A 67 12.40 14.62 16.08
N GLY A 68 13.51 14.36 16.75
CA GLY A 68 13.56 13.77 18.07
C GLY A 68 14.66 14.41 18.93
N TRP A 69 14.72 14.03 20.21
CA TRP A 69 15.82 14.36 21.09
C TRP A 69 16.47 13.07 21.56
N GLY A 70 17.75 12.94 21.28
CA GLY A 70 18.57 11.83 21.72
C GLY A 70 18.99 11.94 23.20
N ARG A 71 19.92 11.10 23.61
CA ARG A 71 20.54 11.20 24.95
C ARG A 71 21.09 12.59 25.18
N HIS A 72 21.01 13.08 26.42
CA HIS A 72 21.43 14.42 26.83
C HIS A 72 20.68 15.59 26.17
N GLY A 73 19.44 15.34 25.65
CA GLY A 73 18.62 16.40 25.09
C GLY A 73 19.13 16.98 23.77
N ARG A 74 20.01 16.29 23.05
CA ARG A 74 20.49 16.73 21.74
C ARG A 74 19.46 16.47 20.66
N LEU A 75 19.24 17.46 19.80
CA LEU A 75 18.31 17.36 18.67
C LEU A 75 18.83 16.32 17.66
N THR A 76 17.94 15.40 17.27
CA THR A 76 18.18 14.39 16.24
C THR A 76 17.13 14.52 15.13
N VAL A 77 17.48 14.06 13.94
CA VAL A 77 16.59 13.99 12.77
C VAL A 77 16.69 12.60 12.18
N HIS A 78 15.60 11.87 12.12
CA HIS A 78 15.52 10.68 11.28
C HIS A 78 15.02 11.12 9.91
N ALA A 79 15.84 10.93 8.87
CA ALA A 79 15.56 11.30 7.50
C ALA A 79 15.31 10.05 6.66
N ASP A 80 14.23 10.04 5.89
CA ASP A 80 13.90 9.04 4.89
C ASP A 80 13.64 9.76 3.57
N MET A 81 14.62 9.69 2.65
CA MET A 81 14.69 10.50 1.42
C MET A 81 14.82 9.61 0.18
N PHE A 82 14.21 10.05 -0.91
CA PHE A 82 14.20 9.37 -2.21
C PHE A 82 14.52 10.35 -3.34
N GLY A 83 15.06 9.83 -4.45
CA GLY A 83 15.42 10.63 -5.62
C GLY A 83 16.63 11.52 -5.40
N LEU A 84 17.52 11.13 -4.50
CA LEU A 84 18.84 11.70 -4.36
C LEU A 84 19.76 11.17 -5.47
N THR A 85 20.86 11.86 -5.73
CA THR A 85 21.91 11.31 -6.62
C THR A 85 22.48 10.04 -5.99
N PRO A 86 22.52 8.89 -6.69
CA PRO A 86 23.09 7.66 -6.17
C PRO A 86 24.51 7.84 -5.63
N GLY A 87 24.79 7.32 -4.44
CA GLY A 87 26.09 7.41 -3.77
C GLY A 87 26.46 8.78 -3.22
N SER A 88 25.61 9.80 -3.37
CA SER A 88 25.95 11.16 -2.93
C SER A 88 25.80 11.37 -1.44
N SER A 89 26.59 12.31 -0.90
CA SER A 89 26.55 12.75 0.49
C SER A 89 25.94 14.14 0.61
N HIS A 90 25.08 14.33 1.61
CA HIS A 90 24.30 15.55 1.79
C HIS A 90 24.47 16.08 3.21
N ASN A 91 24.70 17.39 3.34
CA ASN A 91 24.63 18.07 4.61
C ASN A 91 23.18 18.41 4.93
N VAL A 92 22.73 18.03 6.11
CA VAL A 92 21.42 18.39 6.63
C VAL A 92 21.62 19.49 7.66
N ILE A 93 20.93 20.62 7.46
CA ILE A 93 21.05 21.80 8.33
C ILE A 93 19.67 22.32 8.73
N LEU A 94 19.58 22.84 9.96
CA LEU A 94 18.42 23.56 10.47
C LEU A 94 18.77 25.05 10.58
N VAL A 95 18.09 25.85 9.78
CA VAL A 95 18.20 27.32 9.81
C VAL A 95 17.18 27.84 10.82
N ILE A 96 17.65 28.53 11.84
CA ILE A 96 16.85 29.14 12.90
C ILE A 96 16.77 30.65 12.64
N PRO A 97 15.56 31.25 12.60
CA PRO A 97 15.41 32.69 12.41
C PRO A 97 16.19 33.49 13.46
N GLY A 98 16.93 34.51 13.05
CA GLY A 98 17.74 35.34 13.91
C GLY A 98 19.08 34.72 14.35
N TRP A 99 19.42 33.50 13.93
CA TRP A 99 20.72 32.90 14.23
C TRP A 99 21.68 33.08 13.05
N LEU A 100 22.91 33.49 13.35
CA LEU A 100 23.97 33.67 12.36
C LEU A 100 24.49 32.34 11.80
N ARG A 101 24.36 31.25 12.52
CA ARG A 101 24.84 29.91 12.11
C ARG A 101 23.71 28.90 12.14
N ALA A 102 23.64 28.08 11.09
CA ALA A 102 22.72 26.96 11.05
C ALA A 102 23.18 25.81 11.98
N VAL A 103 22.22 25.09 12.55
CA VAL A 103 22.49 23.83 13.26
C VAL A 103 22.80 22.76 12.22
N ARG A 104 23.97 22.14 12.31
CA ARG A 104 24.40 21.07 11.43
C ARG A 104 24.11 19.71 12.06
N PHE A 105 23.65 18.78 11.23
CA PHE A 105 23.52 17.36 11.58
C PHE A 105 24.66 16.56 10.93
N SER A 106 24.81 15.30 11.31
CA SER A 106 25.67 14.36 10.61
C SER A 106 25.25 14.21 9.15
N THR A 107 26.16 13.75 8.31
CA THR A 107 25.95 13.63 6.87
C THR A 107 24.91 12.56 6.56
N LEU A 108 24.03 12.85 5.59
CA LEU A 108 23.08 11.91 5.01
C LEU A 108 23.67 11.36 3.71
N THR A 109 23.84 10.05 3.60
CA THR A 109 24.40 9.39 2.40
C THR A 109 23.35 8.60 1.68
N ALA A 110 23.22 8.81 0.37
CA ALA A 110 22.35 8.05 -0.50
C ALA A 110 22.99 6.72 -0.90
N ASN A 111 22.19 5.67 -0.97
CA ASN A 111 22.61 4.37 -1.49
C ASN A 111 22.72 4.37 -3.03
N SER A 112 23.07 3.22 -3.62
CA SER A 112 23.23 3.05 -5.07
C SER A 112 21.95 3.25 -5.90
N VAL A 113 20.76 3.35 -5.27
CA VAL A 113 19.48 3.60 -5.93
C VAL A 113 18.88 4.96 -5.55
N GLY A 114 19.68 5.86 -4.96
CA GLY A 114 19.26 7.23 -4.64
C GLY A 114 18.33 7.36 -3.45
N GLN A 115 18.37 6.42 -2.51
CA GLN A 115 17.60 6.43 -1.27
C GLN A 115 18.54 6.70 -0.09
N ALA A 116 18.07 7.42 0.92
CA ALA A 116 18.77 7.61 2.17
C ALA A 116 17.82 7.48 3.36
N ASN A 117 18.15 6.58 4.29
CA ASN A 117 17.41 6.38 5.53
C ASN A 117 18.41 6.37 6.68
N ALA A 118 18.41 7.41 7.50
CA ALA A 118 19.37 7.56 8.59
C ALA A 118 18.86 8.44 9.75
N THR A 119 19.32 8.12 10.95
CA THR A 119 19.18 9.02 12.10
C THR A 119 20.42 9.91 12.19
N LEU A 120 20.23 11.21 12.03
CA LEU A 120 21.26 12.21 12.01
C LEU A 120 21.31 12.94 13.36
N HIS A 121 22.50 13.20 13.85
CA HIS A 121 22.74 13.80 15.14
C HIS A 121 23.28 15.22 15.02
N SER A 122 22.88 16.11 15.96
CA SER A 122 23.43 17.45 16.10
C SER A 122 23.97 17.70 17.50
N GLY A 123 24.79 18.74 17.65
CA GLY A 123 25.20 19.25 18.97
C GLY A 123 24.16 20.17 19.65
N PHE A 124 23.02 20.43 18.98
CA PHE A 124 22.05 21.40 19.46
C PHE A 124 21.14 20.81 20.54
N THR A 125 21.04 21.53 21.69
CA THR A 125 20.22 21.11 22.85
C THR A 125 19.07 22.08 23.15
N GLY A 126 18.95 23.17 22.38
CA GLY A 126 17.95 24.21 22.59
C GLY A 126 16.56 23.87 22.02
N ARG A 127 15.64 24.83 22.19
CA ARG A 127 14.31 24.77 21.56
C ARG A 127 14.42 25.16 20.11
N VAL A 128 13.69 24.46 19.23
CA VAL A 128 13.57 24.85 17.83
C VAL A 128 12.44 25.88 17.69
N PRO A 129 12.75 27.14 17.35
CA PRO A 129 11.75 28.19 17.24
C PRO A 129 10.80 27.96 16.06
N ARG A 130 9.63 28.58 16.13
CA ARG A 130 8.70 28.67 14.99
C ARG A 130 9.37 29.43 13.84
N GLY A 131 9.17 28.96 12.61
CA GLY A 131 9.77 29.56 11.41
C GLY A 131 11.15 29.01 11.06
N SER A 132 11.71 28.09 11.86
CA SER A 132 12.92 27.34 11.49
C SER A 132 12.69 26.53 10.21
N ARG A 133 13.74 26.34 9.40
CA ARG A 133 13.71 25.61 8.13
C ARG A 133 14.75 24.52 8.14
N LEU A 134 14.34 23.30 7.78
CA LEU A 134 15.27 22.21 7.51
C LEU A 134 15.67 22.26 6.02
N LEU A 135 16.95 22.13 5.75
CA LEU A 135 17.50 22.06 4.41
C LEU A 135 18.37 20.81 4.28
N VAL A 136 18.23 20.13 3.15
CA VAL A 136 19.17 19.11 2.70
C VAL A 136 19.98 19.74 1.58
N LEU A 137 21.30 19.76 1.72
CA LEU A 137 22.22 20.43 0.81
C LEU A 137 23.05 19.42 0.02
N MET A 138 23.41 19.76 -1.21
CA MET A 138 24.40 19.02 -1.97
C MET A 138 25.82 19.40 -1.55
N GLY A 139 26.58 18.42 -1.01
CA GLY A 139 27.99 18.61 -0.67
C GLY A 139 28.26 19.70 0.36
N VAL A 140 29.54 20.02 0.56
CA VAL A 140 30.00 21.12 1.43
C VAL A 140 29.88 22.43 0.65
N GLY A 141 29.03 23.34 1.11
CA GLY A 141 28.78 24.65 0.45
C GLY A 141 27.77 24.62 -0.71
N GLY A 142 27.06 23.49 -0.92
CA GLY A 142 26.13 23.29 -2.03
C GLY A 142 24.78 23.98 -1.86
N HIS A 143 24.05 24.05 -2.98
CA HIS A 143 22.69 24.57 -3.03
C HIS A 143 21.70 23.63 -2.33
N GLY A 144 20.66 24.19 -1.71
CA GLY A 144 19.59 23.40 -1.12
C GLY A 144 18.85 22.57 -2.18
N ILE A 145 18.79 21.25 -1.97
CA ILE A 145 18.10 20.32 -2.88
C ILE A 145 16.73 19.93 -2.37
N ALA A 146 16.52 20.01 -1.05
CA ALA A 146 15.24 19.80 -0.44
C ALA A 146 15.07 20.71 0.78
N ARG A 147 13.87 21.20 1.01
CA ARG A 147 13.58 22.09 2.12
C ARG A 147 12.14 21.95 2.61
N GLU A 148 11.92 22.14 3.88
CA GLU A 148 10.60 22.36 4.46
C GLU A 148 10.66 23.43 5.55
N PRO A 149 9.78 24.43 5.52
CA PRO A 149 9.61 25.34 6.63
C PRO A 149 8.90 24.63 7.78
N ILE A 150 9.49 24.62 8.97
CA ILE A 150 8.87 24.11 10.20
C ILE A 150 7.77 25.07 10.71
N ALA A 151 7.33 26.01 9.89
CA ALA A 151 6.44 27.12 10.23
C ALA A 151 5.07 26.72 10.80
N ARG A 152 4.61 25.50 10.60
CA ARG A 152 3.30 25.01 11.08
C ARG A 152 3.37 24.03 12.23
N THR A 153 4.56 23.64 12.67
CA THR A 153 4.70 22.79 13.84
C THR A 153 4.51 23.63 15.10
N LYS A 154 3.54 23.28 15.93
CA LYS A 154 3.46 23.78 17.31
C LYS A 154 4.84 23.58 17.93
N ARG A 155 5.43 24.64 18.51
CA ARG A 155 6.77 24.73 19.13
C ARG A 155 7.37 23.35 19.45
N LEU A 156 8.47 22.97 18.79
CA LEU A 156 9.31 21.85 19.21
C LEU A 156 9.91 22.23 20.58
N ARG A 157 9.23 21.84 21.65
CA ARG A 157 9.73 22.09 23.00
C ARG A 157 10.75 21.01 23.34
N HIS A 158 11.86 21.42 23.95
CA HIS A 158 12.78 20.51 24.61
C HIS A 158 11.97 19.65 25.61
N PRO A 159 12.16 18.32 25.65
CA PRO A 159 11.47 17.47 26.59
C PRO A 159 11.91 17.86 28.02
N GLY A 160 11.01 18.47 28.76
CA GLY A 160 11.05 18.32 30.21
C GLY A 160 10.83 16.84 30.53
N ARG A 161 10.90 16.40 31.77
CA ARG A 161 10.88 15.00 32.27
C ARG A 161 9.82 14.02 31.67
N ARG A 162 9.20 14.29 30.52
CA ARG A 162 8.24 13.42 29.81
C ARG A 162 8.72 13.06 28.41
N PRO A 163 8.44 11.83 27.92
CA PRO A 163 9.02 11.29 26.69
C PRO A 163 8.64 12.08 25.43
N HIS A 164 9.55 12.12 24.55
CA HIS A 164 9.73 12.78 23.26
C HIS A 164 8.46 12.89 22.39
N ARG A 165 8.10 14.11 22.01
CA ARG A 165 7.12 14.33 20.93
C ARG A 165 7.90 14.34 19.61
N LEU A 166 7.82 13.23 18.88
CA LEU A 166 8.31 13.15 17.51
C LEU A 166 7.40 14.00 16.60
N ILE A 167 7.99 14.79 15.72
CA ILE A 167 7.26 15.54 14.70
C ILE A 167 7.82 15.09 13.35
N SER A 168 6.99 14.45 12.53
CA SER A 168 7.31 14.16 11.14
C SER A 168 6.95 15.37 10.28
N VAL A 169 7.82 15.69 9.35
CA VAL A 169 7.67 16.77 8.39
C VAL A 169 7.99 16.18 7.01
N GLU A 170 7.12 16.40 6.04
CA GLU A 170 7.43 16.08 4.65
C GLU A 170 8.48 17.06 4.15
N VAL A 171 9.61 16.53 3.69
CA VAL A 171 10.64 17.32 3.03
C VAL A 171 10.34 17.33 1.55
N GLY A 172 9.86 18.43 1.05
CA GLY A 172 9.49 18.61 -0.34
C GLY A 172 10.67 18.89 -1.24
N SER A 173 10.39 18.66 -2.46
CA SER A 173 11.14 18.77 -3.71
C SER A 173 12.07 19.96 -3.84
N GLY A 174 13.05 19.70 -4.66
CA GLY A 174 14.07 20.62 -5.10
C GLY A 174 13.53 21.99 -5.50
N TRP A 175 14.32 22.97 -5.14
CA TRP A 175 14.08 24.36 -5.43
C TRP A 175 15.02 24.81 -6.55
N SER A 176 14.51 25.57 -7.49
CA SER A 176 15.31 26.35 -8.42
C SER A 176 14.97 27.83 -8.28
N SER A 177 15.84 28.71 -8.73
CA SER A 177 15.54 30.15 -8.82
C SER A 177 14.34 30.48 -9.73
N PHE A 178 13.90 29.51 -10.53
CA PHE A 178 12.74 29.58 -11.44
C PHE A 178 11.47 28.97 -10.86
N GLY A 179 11.47 28.58 -9.59
CA GLY A 179 10.35 27.99 -8.87
C GLY A 179 10.47 26.50 -8.62
N THR A 180 9.41 25.89 -8.11
CA THR A 180 9.36 24.43 -7.93
C THR A 180 9.18 23.74 -9.28
N PRO A 181 10.07 22.82 -9.68
CA PRO A 181 9.93 22.06 -10.91
C PRO A 181 8.60 21.29 -10.93
N ARG A 182 7.93 21.31 -12.08
CA ARG A 182 6.69 20.59 -12.35
C ARG A 182 6.52 20.33 -13.84
N GLY A 183 5.81 19.28 -14.19
CA GLY A 183 5.60 18.98 -15.60
C GLY A 183 4.57 17.90 -15.84
N ARG A 184 4.39 17.62 -17.11
CA ARG A 184 3.62 16.48 -17.60
C ARG A 184 4.35 15.87 -18.78
N ALA A 185 4.19 14.58 -18.96
CA ALA A 185 4.63 13.89 -20.17
C ALA A 185 3.50 13.02 -20.70
N THR A 186 3.54 12.73 -22.00
CA THR A 186 2.76 11.67 -22.62
C THR A 186 3.71 10.68 -23.24
N ILE A 187 3.41 9.40 -23.09
CA ILE A 187 4.17 8.32 -23.72
C ILE A 187 3.19 7.46 -24.51
N SER A 188 3.52 7.18 -25.75
CA SER A 188 2.72 6.28 -26.59
C SER A 188 3.60 5.28 -27.31
N TYR A 189 3.11 4.04 -27.40
CA TYR A 189 3.76 2.96 -28.13
C TYR A 189 2.90 2.54 -29.33
N ASN A 190 3.53 2.46 -30.48
CA ASN A 190 2.90 1.96 -31.71
C ASN A 190 3.55 0.61 -32.09
N ALA A 191 2.82 -0.48 -31.86
CA ALA A 191 3.31 -1.84 -32.10
C ALA A 191 3.52 -2.15 -33.59
N GLN A 192 2.78 -1.49 -34.52
CA GLN A 192 2.92 -1.73 -35.96
C GLN A 192 4.18 -1.04 -36.51
N ARG A 193 4.53 0.14 -35.96
CA ARG A 193 5.72 0.90 -36.37
C ARG A 193 6.92 0.64 -35.47
N LEU A 194 6.75 -0.14 -34.42
CA LEU A 194 7.77 -0.36 -33.36
C LEU A 194 8.35 0.95 -32.85
N THR A 195 7.49 1.94 -32.59
CA THR A 195 7.91 3.28 -32.16
C THR A 195 7.37 3.62 -30.78
N LEU A 196 8.25 4.20 -29.95
CA LEU A 196 7.90 4.79 -28.66
C LEU A 196 8.04 6.31 -28.79
N THR A 197 6.97 7.06 -28.57
CA THR A 197 6.96 8.53 -28.62
C THR A 197 6.79 9.10 -27.22
N VAL A 198 7.66 10.02 -26.83
CA VAL A 198 7.64 10.73 -25.55
C VAL A 198 7.47 12.21 -25.82
N THR A 199 6.43 12.82 -25.27
CA THR A 199 6.20 14.27 -25.33
C THR A 199 6.29 14.83 -23.90
N VAL A 200 7.08 15.91 -23.72
CA VAL A 200 7.34 16.51 -22.41
C VAL A 200 6.97 17.99 -22.41
N HIS A 201 6.29 18.41 -21.35
CA HIS A 201 6.06 19.80 -20.97
C HIS A 201 6.54 19.99 -19.53
N ALA A 202 7.37 20.98 -19.25
CA ALA A 202 7.87 21.23 -17.90
C ALA A 202 8.07 22.73 -17.64
N SER A 203 8.15 23.09 -16.37
CA SER A 203 8.43 24.47 -15.91
C SER A 203 9.13 24.45 -14.55
N GLY A 204 9.71 25.60 -14.16
CA GLY A 204 10.48 25.71 -12.93
C GLY A 204 11.88 25.12 -13.04
N LEU A 205 12.39 24.93 -14.25
CA LEU A 205 13.73 24.45 -14.53
C LEU A 205 14.71 25.63 -14.69
N THR A 206 16.00 25.38 -14.59
CA THR A 206 17.01 26.34 -15.01
C THR A 206 16.95 26.48 -16.54
N PRO A 207 17.18 27.67 -17.14
CA PRO A 207 17.31 27.81 -18.60
C PRO A 207 18.46 26.95 -19.12
N GLY A 208 18.27 26.38 -20.30
CA GLY A 208 19.28 25.56 -20.97
C GLY A 208 18.92 24.08 -21.12
N PRO A 209 19.88 23.24 -21.50
CA PRO A 209 19.68 21.83 -21.77
C PRO A 209 19.62 21.01 -20.48
N HIS A 210 18.68 20.06 -20.44
CA HIS A 210 18.48 19.10 -19.37
C HIS A 210 18.50 17.68 -19.93
N ALA A 211 19.39 16.82 -19.41
CA ALA A 211 19.38 15.42 -19.75
C ALA A 211 18.08 14.77 -19.26
N ALA A 212 17.51 13.93 -20.10
CA ALA A 212 16.30 13.20 -19.77
C ALA A 212 16.40 11.74 -20.24
N HIS A 213 15.90 10.83 -19.43
CA HIS A 213 16.02 9.40 -19.70
C HIS A 213 14.76 8.65 -19.28
N ILE A 214 14.46 7.56 -19.97
CA ILE A 214 13.64 6.49 -19.42
C ILE A 214 14.59 5.48 -18.81
N HIS A 215 14.37 5.15 -17.56
CA HIS A 215 15.16 4.20 -16.78
C HIS A 215 14.33 2.96 -16.42
N LEU A 216 15.03 1.86 -16.11
CA LEU A 216 14.46 0.75 -15.36
C LEU A 216 14.39 1.10 -13.87
N GLY A 217 13.31 0.69 -13.20
CA GLY A 217 13.08 0.95 -11.77
C GLY A 217 11.90 1.88 -11.51
N SER A 218 12.07 2.81 -10.60
CA SER A 218 11.04 3.79 -10.24
C SER A 218 11.66 5.11 -9.76
N CYS A 219 10.84 6.16 -9.65
CA CYS A 219 11.27 7.44 -9.06
C CYS A 219 11.84 7.29 -7.64
N MET A 220 11.38 6.29 -6.89
CA MET A 220 11.82 6.01 -5.52
C MET A 220 13.06 5.12 -5.47
N SER A 221 13.35 4.37 -6.54
CA SER A 221 14.42 3.39 -6.62
C SER A 221 15.02 3.41 -8.02
N GLN A 222 16.04 4.25 -8.17
CA GLN A 222 16.66 4.54 -9.46
C GLN A 222 17.44 3.33 -9.99
N GLY A 223 17.38 3.12 -11.30
CA GLY A 223 18.06 2.04 -12.00
C GLY A 223 18.73 2.51 -13.30
N PRO A 224 19.24 1.59 -14.12
CA PRO A 224 19.97 1.92 -15.35
C PRO A 224 19.10 2.61 -16.39
N VAL A 225 19.73 3.38 -17.27
CA VAL A 225 19.07 4.01 -18.42
C VAL A 225 18.64 2.95 -19.42
N LEU A 226 17.39 3.04 -19.87
CA LEU A 226 16.83 2.21 -20.93
C LEU A 226 16.75 2.97 -22.26
N TYR A 227 16.24 4.21 -22.24
CA TYR A 227 16.19 5.09 -23.40
C TYR A 227 16.74 6.48 -23.06
N MET A 228 17.74 6.92 -23.81
CA MET A 228 18.30 8.27 -23.70
C MET A 228 17.47 9.24 -24.54
N LEU A 229 16.72 10.13 -23.92
CA LEU A 229 16.08 11.24 -24.61
C LEU A 229 17.18 12.29 -24.93
N LYS A 230 17.20 12.78 -26.16
CA LYS A 230 18.04 13.94 -26.49
C LYS A 230 17.73 15.07 -25.51
N ASP A 231 18.71 15.86 -25.08
CA ASP A 231 18.52 16.93 -24.11
C ASP A 231 17.26 17.75 -24.37
N LEU A 232 16.53 18.03 -23.32
CA LEU A 232 15.32 18.86 -23.33
C LEU A 232 15.74 20.33 -23.06
N ILE A 233 15.38 21.25 -23.92
CA ILE A 233 15.81 22.65 -23.80
C ILE A 233 14.75 23.46 -23.06
N ALA A 234 15.09 23.96 -21.89
CA ALA A 234 14.28 24.95 -21.20
C ALA A 234 14.63 26.37 -21.70
N ASN A 235 13.61 27.15 -22.01
CA ASN A 235 13.78 28.54 -22.45
C ASN A 235 14.24 29.46 -21.29
N THR A 236 14.46 30.75 -21.58
CA THR A 236 14.90 31.74 -20.59
C THR A 236 13.95 31.90 -19.38
N ARG A 237 12.70 31.44 -19.48
CA ARG A 237 11.72 31.42 -18.36
C ARG A 237 11.67 30.07 -17.64
N GLY A 238 12.64 29.17 -17.88
CA GLY A 238 12.71 27.86 -17.27
C GLY A 238 11.59 26.92 -17.72
N ARG A 239 11.12 27.01 -18.97
CA ARG A 239 10.01 26.22 -19.49
C ARG A 239 10.42 25.38 -20.70
N ILE A 240 10.03 24.12 -20.70
CA ILE A 240 9.96 23.25 -21.86
C ILE A 240 8.50 23.27 -22.32
N ALA A 241 8.22 24.06 -23.39
CA ALA A 241 6.85 24.26 -23.85
C ALA A 241 6.29 22.98 -24.49
N HIS A 242 7.10 22.32 -25.34
CA HIS A 242 6.75 21.11 -26.06
C HIS A 242 8.02 20.45 -26.58
N ALA A 243 8.35 19.28 -26.10
CA ALA A 243 9.49 18.52 -26.62
C ALA A 243 9.03 17.08 -26.94
N VAL A 244 9.24 16.68 -28.20
CA VAL A 244 8.89 15.33 -28.67
C VAL A 244 10.16 14.54 -28.95
N ARG A 245 10.18 13.29 -28.52
CA ARG A 245 11.23 12.31 -28.79
C ARG A 245 10.61 11.03 -29.30
N VAL A 246 11.16 10.48 -30.36
CA VAL A 246 10.69 9.24 -30.98
C VAL A 246 11.85 8.25 -31.00
N PHE A 247 11.58 7.06 -30.49
CA PHE A 247 12.47 5.90 -30.57
C PHE A 247 11.90 4.92 -31.58
N THR A 248 12.73 4.41 -32.45
CA THR A 248 12.39 3.39 -33.44
C THR A 248 12.95 2.03 -33.01
N ASN A 249 12.43 0.95 -33.62
CA ASN A 249 12.83 -0.42 -33.31
C ASN A 249 12.60 -0.82 -31.83
N VAL A 250 11.58 -0.24 -31.20
CA VAL A 250 11.15 -0.63 -29.87
C VAL A 250 10.28 -1.87 -29.98
N THR A 251 10.87 -3.03 -29.70
CA THR A 251 10.23 -4.34 -29.90
C THR A 251 9.29 -4.75 -28.78
N ALA A 252 9.40 -4.13 -27.60
CA ALA A 252 8.55 -4.41 -26.46
C ALA A 252 7.59 -3.24 -26.17
N PRO A 253 6.32 -3.50 -25.84
CA PRO A 253 5.39 -2.48 -25.41
C PRO A 253 5.83 -1.84 -24.09
N ILE A 254 5.22 -0.70 -23.76
CA ILE A 254 5.40 -0.07 -22.46
C ILE A 254 4.96 -1.07 -21.39
N PRO A 255 5.84 -1.48 -20.46
CA PRO A 255 5.48 -2.44 -19.43
C PRO A 255 4.49 -1.82 -18.45
N ALA A 256 3.74 -2.66 -17.77
CA ALA A 256 2.81 -2.23 -16.74
C ALA A 256 3.48 -1.38 -15.65
N HIS A 257 4.74 -1.63 -15.35
CA HIS A 257 5.56 -0.88 -14.39
C HIS A 257 7.05 -1.18 -14.61
N GLY A 258 7.89 -0.55 -13.81
CA GLY A 258 9.35 -0.79 -13.85
C GLY A 258 10.08 0.11 -14.83
N TRP A 259 9.40 1.09 -15.41
CA TRP A 259 10.01 2.21 -16.11
C TRP A 259 9.67 3.52 -15.42
N TYR A 260 10.59 4.48 -15.49
CA TYR A 260 10.32 5.85 -15.06
C TYR A 260 11.04 6.85 -15.95
N LEU A 261 10.41 8.01 -16.16
CA LEU A 261 11.00 9.15 -16.86
C LEU A 261 11.66 10.06 -15.84
N ASN A 262 12.92 10.40 -16.07
CA ASN A 262 13.70 11.30 -15.22
C ASN A 262 14.23 12.48 -16.05
N ILE A 263 14.20 13.68 -15.46
CA ILE A 263 14.81 14.91 -16.03
C ILE A 263 15.81 15.42 -15.01
N HIS A 264 17.06 15.54 -15.43
CA HIS A 264 18.19 15.93 -14.58
C HIS A 264 18.41 17.44 -14.55
N GLN A 265 19.21 17.90 -13.58
CA GLN A 265 19.61 19.30 -13.49
C GLN A 265 20.57 19.69 -14.62
N GLY A 266 21.51 18.82 -14.94
CA GLY A 266 22.49 19.03 -16.01
C GLY A 266 22.04 18.45 -17.34
N ASN A 267 22.90 18.63 -18.34
CA ASN A 267 22.77 18.08 -19.68
C ASN A 267 23.56 16.76 -19.81
N SER A 268 23.42 16.10 -20.96
CA SER A 268 24.06 14.80 -21.22
C SER A 268 25.58 14.83 -21.15
N SER A 269 26.23 16.02 -21.34
CA SER A 269 27.69 16.12 -21.27
C SER A 269 28.24 16.33 -19.85
N ASN A 270 27.41 16.73 -18.88
CA ASN A 270 27.88 17.10 -17.55
C ASN A 270 27.26 16.32 -16.39
N ILE A 271 26.25 15.48 -16.63
CA ILE A 271 25.65 14.65 -15.57
C ILE A 271 26.56 13.53 -15.09
N LEU A 272 27.50 13.08 -15.91
CA LEU A 272 28.53 12.10 -15.57
C LEU A 272 29.92 12.68 -15.77
N SER A 273 30.88 12.27 -14.95
CA SER A 273 32.30 12.48 -15.11
C SER A 273 33.03 11.16 -14.81
N ASN A 274 33.81 10.66 -15.76
CA ASN A 274 34.47 9.34 -15.66
C ASN A 274 33.48 8.21 -15.26
N GLY A 275 32.27 8.23 -15.82
CA GLY A 275 31.22 7.27 -15.54
C GLY A 275 30.54 7.42 -14.17
N GLN A 276 30.96 8.38 -13.35
CA GLN A 276 30.38 8.64 -12.04
C GLN A 276 29.39 9.83 -12.07
N PRO A 277 28.29 9.76 -11.33
CA PRO A 277 27.33 10.87 -11.23
C PRO A 277 27.99 12.13 -10.66
N THR A 278 27.80 13.26 -11.36
CA THR A 278 28.20 14.60 -10.88
C THR A 278 27.10 15.22 -10.02
N ILE A 279 27.34 16.43 -9.51
CA ILE A 279 26.31 17.22 -8.83
C ILE A 279 25.13 17.58 -9.75
N PHE A 280 25.34 17.57 -11.06
CA PHE A 280 24.33 17.85 -12.09
C PHE A 280 23.47 16.63 -12.44
N PHE A 281 23.85 15.44 -12.00
CA PHE A 281 23.05 14.22 -12.13
C PHE A 281 21.73 14.29 -11.35
N ARG A 282 21.62 15.20 -10.43
CA ARG A 282 20.45 15.37 -9.57
C ARG A 282 19.15 15.34 -10.37
N PRO A 283 18.19 14.45 -10.04
CA PRO A 283 16.86 14.49 -10.63
C PRO A 283 16.11 15.76 -10.22
N LEU A 284 15.51 16.44 -11.17
CA LEU A 284 14.61 17.58 -10.93
C LEU A 284 13.15 17.16 -11.03
N LEU A 285 12.82 16.31 -12.00
CA LEU A 285 11.47 15.82 -12.26
C LEU A 285 11.51 14.33 -12.53
N CYS A 286 10.51 13.63 -12.02
CA CYS A 286 10.36 12.20 -12.22
C CYS A 286 8.89 11.82 -12.35
N ALA A 287 8.60 10.81 -13.19
CA ALA A 287 7.31 10.12 -13.23
C ALA A 287 7.52 8.64 -13.49
N ASN A 288 6.87 7.78 -12.72
CA ASN A 288 6.79 6.37 -13.06
C ASN A 288 5.97 6.22 -14.34
N ILE A 289 6.52 5.48 -15.29
CA ILE A 289 5.83 5.12 -16.54
C ILE A 289 5.08 3.86 -16.27
N ILE A 290 3.82 3.93 -16.55
CA ILE A 290 2.90 2.85 -16.32
C ILE A 290 2.23 2.58 -17.67
N GLY A 291 2.43 1.39 -18.26
CA GLY A 291 1.81 0.95 -19.52
C GLY A 291 0.28 0.83 -19.39
N SER A 292 -0.49 0.67 -20.48
CA SER A 292 -1.97 0.52 -20.42
C SER A 292 -2.35 -0.50 -19.38
N GLY A 293 -3.29 -0.19 -18.48
CA GLY A 293 -3.72 -1.02 -17.36
C GLY A 293 -3.85 -2.46 -17.80
N SER A 294 -2.87 -3.27 -17.45
CA SER A 294 -2.94 -4.69 -17.73
C SER A 294 -3.63 -5.36 -16.56
N ILE A 295 -4.67 -6.09 -16.86
CA ILE A 295 -5.23 -7.05 -15.92
C ILE A 295 -4.73 -8.41 -16.37
N SER A 296 -3.92 -9.05 -15.54
CA SER A 296 -3.34 -10.36 -15.82
C SER A 296 -3.58 -11.32 -14.66
N SER A 297 -3.65 -12.61 -14.95
CA SER A 297 -3.60 -13.65 -13.93
C SER A 297 -2.18 -13.77 -13.40
N ILE A 298 -2.05 -13.94 -12.08
CA ILE A 298 -0.79 -14.25 -11.40
C ILE A 298 -0.97 -15.47 -10.51
N LEU A 299 0.14 -16.12 -10.13
CA LEU A 299 0.17 -17.36 -9.35
C LEU A 299 -0.50 -18.55 -10.05
N ARG A 300 -0.67 -19.66 -9.35
CA ARG A 300 -1.33 -20.86 -9.88
C ARG A 300 -2.84 -20.76 -9.70
N THR A 301 -3.58 -21.51 -10.51
CA THR A 301 -5.01 -21.76 -10.29
C THR A 301 -5.21 -22.36 -8.89
N GLY A 302 -6.14 -21.82 -8.13
CA GLY A 302 -6.39 -22.22 -6.74
C GLY A 302 -5.63 -21.40 -5.68
N ASP A 303 -4.61 -20.62 -6.07
CA ASP A 303 -3.90 -19.72 -5.17
C ASP A 303 -4.59 -18.34 -5.15
N ILE A 304 -5.07 -17.92 -3.99
CA ILE A 304 -5.85 -16.69 -3.81
C ILE A 304 -5.04 -15.69 -2.97
N THR A 305 -4.62 -14.58 -3.56
CA THR A 305 -3.95 -13.50 -2.84
C THR A 305 -4.94 -12.60 -2.10
N THR A 306 -4.67 -12.37 -0.83
CA THR A 306 -5.47 -11.53 0.08
C THR A 306 -4.67 -10.38 0.67
N GLY A 307 -3.33 -10.43 0.64
CA GLY A 307 -2.47 -9.39 1.16
C GLY A 307 -1.16 -9.23 0.42
N VAL A 308 -0.59 -8.02 0.53
CA VAL A 308 0.71 -7.68 -0.07
C VAL A 308 1.47 -6.68 0.78
N ARG A 309 2.79 -6.85 0.83
CA ARG A 309 3.71 -5.84 1.38
C ARG A 309 5.04 -5.85 0.62
N GLY A 310 5.57 -4.66 0.34
CA GLY A 310 6.89 -4.53 -0.28
C GLY A 310 8.03 -4.93 0.65
N THR A 311 9.20 -5.13 0.06
CA THR A 311 10.47 -5.35 0.77
C THR A 311 11.54 -4.40 0.26
N SER A 312 12.60 -4.19 1.03
CA SER A 312 13.68 -3.26 0.68
C SER A 312 14.48 -3.67 -0.56
N ASP A 313 14.41 -4.95 -0.97
CA ASP A 313 15.08 -5.49 -2.15
C ASP A 313 14.17 -5.50 -3.40
N ARG A 314 13.17 -4.61 -3.45
CA ARG A 314 12.22 -4.45 -4.56
C ARG A 314 11.33 -5.68 -4.83
N LYS A 315 11.26 -6.60 -3.89
CA LYS A 315 10.34 -7.73 -3.93
C LYS A 315 9.09 -7.40 -3.16
N VAL A 316 8.10 -8.24 -3.32
CA VAL A 316 6.90 -8.23 -2.49
C VAL A 316 6.78 -9.53 -1.72
N VAL A 317 6.11 -9.46 -0.58
CA VAL A 317 5.54 -10.62 0.08
C VAL A 317 4.05 -10.62 -0.23
N LEU A 318 3.56 -11.69 -0.86
CA LEU A 318 2.14 -11.96 -1.02
C LEU A 318 1.72 -12.99 0.01
N THR A 319 0.52 -12.80 0.52
CA THR A 319 -0.16 -13.72 1.44
C THR A 319 -1.51 -14.11 0.87
N GLY A 320 -2.01 -15.26 1.30
CA GLY A 320 -3.31 -15.73 0.87
C GLY A 320 -3.58 -17.16 1.29
N SER A 321 -4.40 -17.86 0.51
CA SER A 321 -4.68 -19.28 0.65
C SER A 321 -4.45 -20.03 -0.65
N ALA A 322 -3.94 -21.24 -0.55
CA ALA A 322 -3.74 -22.19 -1.64
C ALA A 322 -4.61 -23.42 -1.41
N ALA A 323 -5.28 -23.88 -2.47
CA ALA A 323 -6.03 -25.14 -2.42
C ALA A 323 -5.07 -26.33 -2.34
N THR A 324 -5.36 -27.29 -1.47
CA THR A 324 -4.62 -28.56 -1.40
C THR A 324 -5.15 -29.58 -2.42
N GLY A 325 -4.32 -30.55 -2.77
CA GLY A 325 -4.40 -31.50 -3.90
C GLY A 325 -5.76 -31.94 -4.47
N ASN A 326 -6.81 -31.98 -3.67
CA ASN A 326 -8.18 -32.29 -4.13
C ASN A 326 -9.14 -31.08 -4.06
N GLY A 327 -8.64 -29.88 -3.74
CA GLY A 327 -9.45 -28.66 -3.60
C GLY A 327 -10.34 -28.60 -2.35
N ALA A 328 -10.34 -29.64 -1.51
CA ALA A 328 -11.24 -29.74 -0.37
C ALA A 328 -10.84 -28.88 0.83
N GLN A 329 -9.59 -28.49 0.91
CA GLN A 329 -9.03 -27.67 1.98
C GLN A 329 -8.18 -26.55 1.42
N THR A 330 -8.10 -25.44 2.16
CA THR A 330 -7.21 -24.33 1.85
C THR A 330 -6.25 -24.09 3.00
N PHE A 331 -4.98 -23.86 2.69
CA PHE A 331 -3.96 -23.52 3.65
C PHE A 331 -3.27 -22.21 3.30
N PRO A 332 -2.79 -21.46 4.30
CA PRO A 332 -2.15 -20.18 4.07
C PRO A 332 -0.86 -20.34 3.29
N PHE A 333 -0.58 -19.40 2.40
CA PHE A 333 0.67 -19.36 1.68
C PHE A 333 1.44 -18.05 1.88
N LEU A 334 2.73 -18.13 1.62
CA LEU A 334 3.63 -17.01 1.44
C LEU A 334 4.32 -17.12 0.06
N TYR A 335 4.42 -15.98 -0.62
CA TYR A 335 5.27 -15.81 -1.79
C TYR A 335 6.21 -14.64 -1.54
N ARG A 336 7.49 -14.76 -1.92
CA ARG A 336 8.43 -13.66 -1.92
C ARG A 336 9.16 -13.60 -3.25
N GLY A 337 8.94 -12.52 -3.98
CA GLY A 337 9.54 -12.37 -5.31
C GLY A 337 9.23 -11.01 -5.92
N LEU A 338 9.59 -10.82 -7.16
CA LEU A 338 9.14 -9.67 -7.93
C LEU A 338 7.63 -9.80 -8.17
N LEU A 339 6.91 -8.68 -8.11
CA LEU A 339 5.47 -8.70 -8.40
C LEU A 339 5.17 -9.19 -9.83
N THR A 340 6.01 -8.79 -10.78
CA THR A 340 5.99 -9.30 -12.16
C THR A 340 6.43 -10.76 -12.30
N GLY A 341 7.28 -11.24 -11.39
CA GLY A 341 7.70 -12.63 -11.33
C GLY A 341 6.67 -13.58 -10.71
N ALA A 342 5.60 -13.02 -10.12
CA ALA A 342 4.41 -13.76 -9.72
C ALA A 342 3.51 -14.14 -10.92
N ALA A 343 4.04 -14.08 -12.16
CA ALA A 343 3.34 -14.52 -13.36
C ALA A 343 2.71 -15.91 -13.20
N ALA A 344 1.75 -16.23 -14.04
CA ALA A 344 1.00 -17.48 -14.00
C ALA A 344 1.92 -18.70 -13.78
N GLY A 345 1.69 -19.45 -12.70
CA GLY A 345 2.48 -20.64 -12.34
C GLY A 345 3.61 -20.42 -11.33
N ALA A 346 3.85 -19.20 -10.82
CA ALA A 346 4.83 -18.98 -9.75
C ALA A 346 4.50 -19.84 -8.51
N ALA A 347 5.53 -20.50 -7.98
CA ALA A 347 5.37 -21.35 -6.80
C ALA A 347 5.21 -20.52 -5.52
N VAL A 348 4.30 -20.92 -4.68
CA VAL A 348 4.09 -20.37 -3.34
C VAL A 348 4.56 -21.35 -2.27
N SER A 349 4.95 -20.85 -1.09
CA SER A 349 5.21 -21.68 0.08
C SER A 349 3.89 -21.84 0.85
N VAL A 350 3.29 -23.03 0.78
CA VAL A 350 2.08 -23.36 1.55
C VAL A 350 2.50 -23.77 2.95
N LEU A 351 1.85 -23.20 3.96
CA LEU A 351 2.16 -23.42 5.36
C LEU A 351 1.01 -24.16 6.06
N THR A 352 1.35 -25.04 6.98
CA THR A 352 0.36 -25.71 7.84
C THR A 352 0.43 -25.09 9.23
N PRO A 353 -0.63 -24.42 9.71
CA PRO A 353 -0.68 -23.92 11.08
C PRO A 353 -0.53 -25.05 12.11
N SER A 354 0.21 -24.79 13.19
CA SER A 354 0.48 -25.79 14.23
C SER A 354 -0.65 -25.96 15.25
N PHE A 355 -1.83 -25.37 15.00
CA PHE A 355 -2.98 -25.52 15.90
C PHE A 355 -3.63 -26.90 15.77
N ARG A 356 -4.29 -27.36 16.86
CA ARG A 356 -4.96 -28.66 16.86
C ARG A 356 -6.20 -28.62 15.94
N GLY A 357 -6.35 -29.65 15.12
CA GLY A 357 -7.56 -29.91 14.35
C GLY A 357 -7.85 -28.88 13.25
N VAL A 358 -6.85 -28.17 12.73
CA VAL A 358 -7.03 -27.22 11.63
C VAL A 358 -7.62 -27.90 10.40
N THR A 359 -8.73 -27.38 9.91
CA THR A 359 -9.42 -27.85 8.72
C THR A 359 -9.22 -26.95 7.52
N SER A 360 -9.13 -25.64 7.75
CA SER A 360 -8.79 -24.64 6.74
C SER A 360 -8.11 -23.43 7.37
N ALA A 361 -7.33 -22.68 6.60
CA ALA A 361 -6.71 -21.45 7.07
C ALA A 361 -6.34 -20.52 5.91
N THR A 362 -6.35 -19.22 6.17
CA THR A 362 -6.03 -18.16 5.19
C THR A 362 -5.24 -17.05 5.85
N PHE A 363 -4.15 -16.60 5.24
CA PHE A 363 -3.54 -15.32 5.58
C PHE A 363 -4.24 -14.17 4.86
N TYR A 364 -4.30 -12.98 5.48
CA TYR A 364 -4.84 -11.77 4.87
C TYR A 364 -3.81 -10.67 4.68
N GLY A 365 -3.00 -10.35 5.67
CA GLY A 365 -2.05 -9.26 5.56
C GLY A 365 -0.65 -9.60 6.08
N PRO A 366 0.42 -9.28 5.31
CA PRO A 366 1.79 -9.39 5.77
C PRO A 366 2.32 -8.08 6.33
N ASP A 367 3.32 -8.18 7.23
CA ASP A 367 4.28 -7.14 7.56
C ASP A 367 5.70 -7.70 7.40
N THR A 368 6.67 -6.85 7.08
CA THR A 368 8.02 -7.28 6.71
C THR A 368 9.08 -6.54 7.52
N HIS A 369 10.25 -7.16 7.64
CA HIS A 369 11.43 -6.52 8.22
C HIS A 369 11.71 -5.12 7.63
N SER A 370 11.39 -4.88 6.37
CA SER A 370 11.64 -3.59 5.71
C SER A 370 10.85 -2.44 6.30
N PHE A 371 9.66 -2.70 6.82
CA PHE A 371 8.80 -1.70 7.46
C PHE A 371 8.90 -1.74 8.98
N ASN A 372 9.22 -2.90 9.55
CA ASN A 372 9.26 -3.10 10.99
C ASN A 372 10.50 -3.91 11.42
N PRO A 373 11.72 -3.39 11.21
CA PRO A 373 12.96 -4.09 11.53
C PRO A 373 13.15 -4.35 13.02
N THR A 374 12.46 -3.60 13.89
CA THR A 374 12.55 -3.79 15.34
C THR A 374 11.79 -5.04 15.82
N ALA A 375 10.63 -5.33 15.24
CA ALA A 375 9.77 -6.43 15.69
C ALA A 375 9.83 -7.66 14.78
N ILE A 376 10.31 -7.51 13.54
CA ILE A 376 10.42 -8.63 12.58
C ILE A 376 11.90 -8.87 12.25
N PRO A 377 12.48 -10.00 12.65
CA PRO A 377 13.86 -10.33 12.34
C PRO A 377 14.14 -10.38 10.82
N ARG A 378 15.39 -10.13 10.44
CA ARG A 378 15.80 -10.20 9.03
C ARG A 378 15.52 -11.58 8.44
N GLY A 379 14.94 -11.63 7.26
CA GLY A 379 14.58 -12.87 6.57
C GLY A 379 13.23 -13.46 7.01
N GLN A 380 12.59 -12.85 8.00
CA GLN A 380 11.26 -13.25 8.46
C GLN A 380 10.18 -12.31 7.97
N VAL A 381 8.95 -12.79 8.05
CA VAL A 381 7.70 -12.04 7.82
C VAL A 381 6.75 -12.32 8.98
N ARG A 382 5.91 -11.36 9.29
CA ARG A 382 4.72 -11.57 10.11
C ARG A 382 3.53 -11.59 9.17
N ALA A 383 2.68 -12.61 9.28
CA ALA A 383 1.43 -12.70 8.55
C ALA A 383 0.29 -12.95 9.52
N VAL A 384 -0.87 -12.34 9.25
CA VAL A 384 -2.07 -12.51 10.06
C VAL A 384 -3.19 -13.08 9.22
N GLY A 385 -4.14 -13.75 9.87
CA GLY A 385 -5.23 -14.39 9.16
C GLY A 385 -6.24 -15.03 10.07
N SER A 386 -6.94 -16.02 9.54
CA SER A 386 -7.84 -16.87 10.31
C SER A 386 -7.70 -18.33 9.94
N TYR A 387 -8.15 -19.20 10.84
CA TYR A 387 -8.22 -20.64 10.63
C TYR A 387 -9.53 -21.21 11.21
N GLU A 388 -9.97 -22.29 10.64
CA GLU A 388 -11.05 -23.12 11.18
C GLU A 388 -10.46 -24.39 11.80
N SER A 389 -11.08 -24.88 12.87
CA SER A 389 -10.63 -26.07 13.56
C SER A 389 -11.81 -26.97 13.97
N SER A 390 -11.66 -28.26 13.71
CA SER A 390 -12.59 -29.29 14.25
C SER A 390 -12.56 -29.39 15.77
N SER A 391 -11.55 -28.79 16.41
CA SER A 391 -11.42 -28.72 17.87
C SER A 391 -12.01 -27.44 18.47
N ALA A 392 -12.55 -26.53 17.65
CA ALA A 392 -13.17 -25.29 18.12
C ALA A 392 -14.46 -25.59 18.90
N PRO A 393 -14.85 -24.75 19.87
CA PRO A 393 -16.15 -24.87 20.55
C PRO A 393 -17.31 -24.80 19.54
N ALA A 394 -18.42 -25.47 19.86
CA ALA A 394 -19.60 -25.48 19.00
C ALA A 394 -20.08 -24.04 18.67
N GLY A 395 -20.26 -23.78 17.40
CA GLY A 395 -20.68 -22.47 16.88
C GLY A 395 -19.56 -21.46 16.67
N VAL A 396 -18.32 -21.75 17.02
CA VAL A 396 -17.14 -20.97 16.66
C VAL A 396 -16.68 -21.43 15.28
N GLY A 397 -16.57 -20.48 14.35
CA GLY A 397 -16.05 -20.69 13.00
C GLY A 397 -14.58 -20.30 12.92
N ASN A 398 -14.30 -19.11 12.39
CA ASN A 398 -12.94 -18.64 12.21
C ASN A 398 -12.31 -18.14 13.52
N GLN A 399 -11.12 -18.62 13.80
CA GLN A 399 -10.25 -18.15 14.86
C GLN A 399 -9.11 -17.33 14.27
N GLY A 400 -8.73 -16.22 14.89
CA GLY A 400 -7.66 -15.37 14.42
C GLY A 400 -6.29 -16.02 14.61
N MET A 401 -5.36 -15.76 13.70
CA MET A 401 -4.00 -16.29 13.78
C MET A 401 -2.92 -15.28 13.40
N ILE A 402 -1.75 -15.46 13.98
CA ILE A 402 -0.52 -14.75 13.66
C ILE A 402 0.56 -15.78 13.39
N TYR A 403 1.29 -15.58 12.32
CA TYR A 403 2.53 -16.27 11.99
C TYR A 403 3.71 -15.30 12.04
N LEU A 404 4.81 -15.71 12.65
CA LEU A 404 6.10 -15.01 12.59
C LEU A 404 7.20 -16.02 12.24
N GLY A 405 7.82 -15.86 11.10
CA GLY A 405 8.84 -16.79 10.65
C GLY A 405 9.35 -16.52 9.22
N PRO A 406 10.20 -17.40 8.69
CA PRO A 406 10.69 -17.28 7.32
C PRO A 406 9.58 -17.52 6.30
N VAL A 407 9.74 -16.97 5.09
CA VAL A 407 8.79 -17.16 3.98
C VAL A 407 8.64 -18.64 3.60
N SER A 408 9.66 -19.45 3.82
CA SER A 408 9.60 -20.90 3.59
C SER A 408 8.66 -21.65 4.51
N GLY A 409 8.21 -21.03 5.62
CA GLY A 409 7.39 -21.67 6.64
C GLY A 409 8.15 -22.54 7.64
N LEU A 410 9.43 -22.83 7.39
CA LEU A 410 10.22 -23.70 8.26
C LEU A 410 10.69 -22.96 9.52
N GLY A 411 10.33 -23.47 10.71
CA GLY A 411 10.76 -22.89 11.99
C GLY A 411 10.04 -21.60 12.39
N GLY A 412 8.90 -21.29 11.80
CA GLY A 412 8.06 -20.16 12.21
C GLY A 412 7.18 -20.49 13.43
N SER A 413 6.78 -19.45 14.16
CA SER A 413 5.88 -19.54 15.30
C SER A 413 4.45 -19.14 14.91
N TRP A 414 3.46 -19.82 15.55
CA TRP A 414 2.05 -19.58 15.36
C TRP A 414 1.41 -19.16 16.68
N THR A 415 0.56 -18.15 16.64
CA THR A 415 -0.21 -17.68 17.81
C THR A 415 -1.67 -17.56 17.41
N SER A 416 -2.58 -18.19 18.17
CA SER A 416 -4.02 -17.94 18.06
C SER A 416 -4.38 -16.66 18.79
N ILE A 417 -5.27 -15.87 18.19
CA ILE A 417 -5.82 -14.67 18.78
C ILE A 417 -7.33 -14.64 18.58
N ASP A 418 -8.09 -14.60 19.68
CA ASP A 418 -9.56 -14.53 19.62
C ASP A 418 -10.07 -13.38 20.46
N VAL A 419 -11.04 -12.62 19.90
CA VAL A 419 -11.63 -11.48 20.60
C VAL A 419 -12.37 -12.00 21.85
N PRO A 420 -12.01 -11.52 23.06
CA PRO A 420 -12.65 -11.99 24.29
C PRO A 420 -14.10 -11.47 24.39
N ALA A 421 -15.05 -12.37 24.57
CA ALA A 421 -16.47 -12.03 24.69
C ALA A 421 -16.79 -11.22 25.95
N ASP A 422 -16.06 -11.48 27.05
CA ASP A 422 -16.28 -10.95 28.39
C ASP A 422 -15.60 -9.61 28.67
N GLY A 423 -14.75 -9.16 27.76
CA GLY A 423 -13.95 -7.94 27.92
C GLY A 423 -12.63 -8.11 28.63
N THR A 424 -12.19 -9.36 28.86
CA THR A 424 -10.85 -9.65 29.38
C THR A 424 -9.80 -9.10 28.43
N HIS A 425 -8.73 -8.48 28.96
CA HIS A 425 -7.68 -7.82 28.17
C HIS A 425 -8.15 -6.79 27.16
N THR A 426 -9.37 -6.23 27.30
CA THR A 426 -9.83 -5.14 26.45
C THR A 426 -9.59 -3.78 27.11
N VAL A 427 -9.18 -2.79 26.31
CA VAL A 427 -9.01 -1.41 26.79
C VAL A 427 -10.36 -0.89 27.30
N GLY A 428 -10.39 -0.41 28.54
CA GLY A 428 -11.60 0.08 29.19
C GLY A 428 -12.61 -1.02 29.54
N HIS A 429 -12.19 -2.28 29.61
CA HIS A 429 -13.05 -3.45 29.90
C HIS A 429 -14.30 -3.54 29.04
N VAL A 430 -14.19 -3.10 27.78
CA VAL A 430 -15.29 -3.14 26.81
C VAL A 430 -15.56 -4.59 26.43
N ARG A 431 -16.77 -5.05 26.66
CA ARG A 431 -17.20 -6.40 26.28
C ARG A 431 -17.58 -6.47 24.82
N ALA A 432 -17.15 -7.51 24.11
CA ALA A 432 -17.70 -7.83 22.79
C ALA A 432 -19.18 -8.17 22.91
N CYS A 433 -19.54 -9.03 23.85
CA CYS A 433 -20.92 -9.41 24.14
C CYS A 433 -21.59 -8.47 25.15
N PRO A 434 -22.84 -7.99 24.90
CA PRO A 434 -23.62 -7.23 25.87
C PRO A 434 -23.92 -8.04 27.14
N ARG A 435 -23.86 -7.39 28.32
CA ARG A 435 -24.02 -8.03 29.65
C ARG A 435 -25.31 -8.86 29.86
N ILE A 436 -26.36 -8.58 29.10
CA ILE A 436 -27.72 -9.08 29.34
C ILE A 436 -28.00 -10.42 28.61
N ARG A 437 -27.01 -11.00 27.90
CA ARG A 437 -27.29 -12.17 27.05
C ARG A 437 -26.41 -13.34 27.41
N ALA A 438 -26.99 -14.31 28.13
CA ALA A 438 -26.32 -15.51 28.64
C ALA A 438 -25.72 -16.44 27.55
N HIS A 439 -26.13 -16.28 26.30
CA HIS A 439 -25.70 -17.12 25.16
C HIS A 439 -24.90 -16.37 24.10
N CYS A 440 -24.42 -15.12 24.38
CA CYS A 440 -23.61 -14.40 23.44
C CYS A 440 -22.17 -14.92 23.45
N PHE A 441 -21.65 -15.22 22.26
CA PHE A 441 -20.25 -15.58 22.05
C PHE A 441 -19.71 -14.95 20.76
N VAL A 442 -18.38 -14.89 20.64
CA VAL A 442 -17.69 -14.51 19.41
C VAL A 442 -17.65 -15.72 18.50
N MET A 443 -18.28 -15.61 17.33
CA MET A 443 -18.31 -16.69 16.34
C MET A 443 -17.04 -16.73 15.51
N ASP A 444 -16.62 -15.56 15.03
CA ASP A 444 -15.50 -15.40 14.13
C ASP A 444 -14.57 -14.32 14.64
N THR A 445 -13.27 -14.55 14.56
CA THR A 445 -12.21 -13.57 14.69
C THR A 445 -11.33 -13.65 13.45
N ILE A 446 -11.28 -12.59 12.65
CA ILE A 446 -10.53 -12.56 11.39
C ILE A 446 -9.55 -11.39 11.43
N ALA A 447 -8.27 -11.69 11.50
CA ALA A 447 -7.20 -10.70 11.45
C ALA A 447 -6.87 -10.34 9.99
N HIS A 448 -7.17 -9.10 9.57
CA HIS A 448 -7.05 -8.69 8.18
C HIS A 448 -5.70 -8.05 7.83
N SER A 449 -5.10 -7.30 8.74
CA SER A 449 -3.84 -6.60 8.45
C SER A 449 -3.00 -6.40 9.70
N THR A 450 -1.69 -6.31 9.50
CA THR A 450 -0.74 -6.05 10.59
C THR A 450 0.34 -5.08 10.13
N MET A 451 0.76 -4.19 11.01
CA MET A 451 1.92 -3.33 10.84
C MET A 451 2.37 -2.75 12.17
N GLY A 452 3.68 -2.68 12.40
CA GLY A 452 4.21 -2.25 13.70
C GLY A 452 3.79 -3.23 14.81
N ASP A 453 3.33 -2.72 15.93
CA ASP A 453 2.88 -3.52 17.07
C ASP A 453 1.37 -3.86 17.01
N LEU A 454 0.70 -3.61 15.88
CA LEU A 454 -0.75 -3.75 15.79
C LEU A 454 -1.21 -4.78 14.75
N VAL A 455 -2.30 -5.44 15.10
CA VAL A 455 -3.13 -6.25 14.21
C VAL A 455 -4.52 -5.62 14.17
N VAL A 456 -5.11 -5.48 13.00
CA VAL A 456 -6.49 -5.04 12.83
C VAL A 456 -7.31 -6.11 12.14
N GLY A 457 -8.59 -6.14 12.46
CA GLY A 457 -9.49 -7.12 11.87
C GLY A 457 -10.93 -6.94 12.30
N ASN A 458 -11.69 -7.99 12.05
CA ASN A 458 -13.12 -8.03 12.30
C ASN A 458 -13.50 -9.25 13.14
N TYR A 459 -14.58 -9.12 13.89
CA TYR A 459 -15.18 -10.22 14.62
C TYR A 459 -16.70 -10.22 14.48
N ASP A 460 -17.27 -11.40 14.55
CA ASP A 460 -18.70 -11.60 14.46
C ASP A 460 -19.23 -12.17 15.78
N LEU A 461 -20.44 -11.76 16.11
CA LEU A 461 -21.12 -12.18 17.33
C LEU A 461 -22.35 -12.99 17.02
N ASN A 462 -22.60 -14.02 17.83
CA ASN A 462 -23.91 -14.66 17.96
C ASN A 462 -24.53 -14.23 19.31
N PRO A 463 -25.26 -13.13 19.37
CA PRO A 463 -25.84 -12.63 20.61
C PRO A 463 -27.08 -13.40 21.07
N ILE A 464 -27.74 -14.13 20.16
CA ILE A 464 -28.90 -14.99 20.37
C ILE A 464 -28.82 -16.10 19.32
N PRO A 465 -29.16 -17.36 19.63
CA PRO A 465 -29.20 -18.44 18.66
C PRO A 465 -29.92 -18.00 17.35
N GLY A 466 -29.27 -18.18 16.21
CA GLY A 466 -29.79 -17.81 14.89
C GLY A 466 -29.66 -16.33 14.50
N ARG A 467 -29.08 -15.45 15.33
CA ARG A 467 -28.84 -14.04 14.99
C ARG A 467 -27.36 -13.71 15.01
N VAL A 468 -26.79 -13.47 13.85
CA VAL A 468 -25.39 -13.01 13.70
C VAL A 468 -25.33 -11.47 13.64
N ILE A 469 -24.42 -10.87 14.39
CA ILE A 469 -24.04 -9.45 14.24
C ILE A 469 -22.62 -9.43 13.69
N SER A 470 -22.49 -9.18 12.40
CA SER A 470 -21.23 -9.23 11.69
C SER A 470 -20.63 -7.84 11.46
N GLY A 471 -19.30 -7.84 11.21
CA GLY A 471 -18.53 -6.68 10.83
C GLY A 471 -18.27 -5.74 12.00
N ASN A 472 -17.80 -6.26 13.12
CA ASN A 472 -17.33 -5.48 14.25
C ASN A 472 -15.81 -5.43 14.23
N ALA A 473 -15.22 -4.23 14.36
CA ALA A 473 -13.79 -4.02 14.23
C ALA A 473 -13.04 -4.19 15.55
N PHE A 474 -11.82 -4.72 15.44
CA PHE A 474 -10.87 -4.74 16.55
C PHE A 474 -9.48 -4.24 16.13
N ILE A 475 -8.73 -3.80 17.14
CA ILE A 475 -7.28 -3.59 17.08
C ILE A 475 -6.70 -4.43 18.21
N TYR A 476 -5.71 -5.28 17.91
CA TYR A 476 -4.96 -6.05 18.89
C TYR A 476 -3.52 -5.55 18.97
N ASN A 477 -3.07 -5.21 20.18
CA ASN A 477 -1.71 -4.78 20.44
C ASN A 477 -0.85 -5.99 20.78
N LEU A 478 0.11 -6.31 19.91
CA LEU A 478 0.99 -7.48 20.02
C LEU A 478 1.91 -7.44 21.26
N ARG A 479 2.32 -6.24 21.66
CA ARG A 479 3.24 -6.07 22.77
C ARG A 479 2.56 -6.08 24.14
N ARG A 480 1.33 -5.52 24.21
CA ARG A 480 0.56 -5.41 25.45
C ARG A 480 -0.43 -6.57 25.64
N HIS A 481 -0.66 -7.34 24.59
CA HIS A 481 -1.71 -8.35 24.53
C HIS A 481 -3.11 -7.78 24.87
N GLU A 482 -3.40 -6.57 24.38
CA GLU A 482 -4.61 -5.82 24.66
C GLU A 482 -5.46 -5.63 23.40
N TRP A 483 -6.78 -5.72 23.58
CA TRP A 483 -7.76 -5.52 22.54
C TRP A 483 -8.40 -4.13 22.64
N THR A 484 -8.58 -3.46 21.52
CA THR A 484 -9.43 -2.28 21.41
C THR A 484 -10.57 -2.60 20.46
N LEU A 485 -11.81 -2.63 20.97
CA LEU A 485 -13.01 -2.87 20.15
C LEU A 485 -13.51 -1.54 19.59
N LEU A 486 -13.40 -1.35 18.28
CA LEU A 486 -13.75 -0.09 17.62
C LEU A 486 -15.21 -0.10 17.20
N ARG A 487 -15.98 0.87 17.72
CA ARG A 487 -17.39 1.08 17.38
C ARG A 487 -17.61 2.55 17.05
N LEU A 488 -17.48 2.92 15.79
CA LEU A 488 -17.81 4.27 15.35
C LEU A 488 -19.33 4.49 15.53
N GLY A 489 -19.68 5.64 16.14
CA GLY A 489 -21.08 5.89 16.52
C GLY A 489 -21.55 5.19 17.81
N GLY A 490 -20.65 4.53 18.55
CA GLY A 490 -20.92 3.99 19.89
C GLY A 490 -21.80 2.73 19.94
N SER A 491 -22.25 2.21 18.80
CA SER A 491 -23.20 1.09 18.72
C SER A 491 -22.72 -0.03 17.81
N LEU A 492 -23.09 -1.28 18.13
CA LEU A 492 -22.89 -2.44 17.24
C LEU A 492 -23.68 -2.29 15.92
N SER A 493 -24.77 -1.53 15.91
CA SER A 493 -25.52 -1.25 14.68
C SER A 493 -24.75 -0.40 13.66
N SER A 494 -23.69 0.30 14.09
CA SER A 494 -22.84 1.10 13.20
C SER A 494 -21.97 0.24 12.25
N LYS A 495 -21.91 -1.07 12.47
CA LYS A 495 -21.20 -2.04 11.61
C LYS A 495 -19.83 -1.51 11.15
N THR A 496 -18.96 -1.23 12.11
CA THR A 496 -17.61 -0.76 11.83
C THR A 496 -16.71 -1.95 11.54
N SER A 497 -16.03 -1.94 10.40
CA SER A 497 -15.05 -2.96 10.02
C SER A 497 -13.70 -2.34 9.70
N LEU A 498 -12.60 -3.05 9.99
CA LEU A 498 -11.23 -2.69 9.67
C LEU A 498 -10.58 -3.78 8.82
N TYR A 499 -9.98 -3.38 7.70
CA TYR A 499 -9.31 -4.29 6.79
C TYR A 499 -7.84 -3.90 6.55
N GLY A 500 -7.51 -2.61 6.67
CA GLY A 500 -6.18 -2.09 6.40
C GLY A 500 -5.60 -1.27 7.53
N ILE A 501 -4.28 -1.38 7.71
CA ILE A 501 -3.50 -0.56 8.65
C ILE A 501 -2.19 -0.11 8.00
N TRP A 502 -1.80 1.13 8.26
CA TRP A 502 -0.49 1.65 7.90
C TRP A 502 0.14 2.40 9.06
N GLN A 503 1.41 2.11 9.38
CA GLN A 503 2.18 2.81 10.41
C GLN A 503 2.82 4.07 9.84
N ASP A 504 2.33 5.23 10.27
CA ASP A 504 2.79 6.52 9.77
C ASP A 504 4.10 6.94 10.42
N GLY A 505 5.11 7.28 9.61
CA GLY A 505 6.41 7.71 10.11
C GLY A 505 7.40 6.58 10.38
N GLY A 506 7.12 5.37 9.89
CA GLY A 506 8.04 4.23 9.90
C GLY A 506 8.13 3.50 11.24
N ASP A 507 9.13 2.63 11.35
CA ASP A 507 9.41 1.78 12.50
C ASP A 507 9.41 2.58 13.83
N ARG A 508 8.84 2.01 14.89
CA ARG A 508 8.67 2.61 16.22
C ARG A 508 7.74 3.83 16.29
N SER A 509 7.10 4.23 15.21
CA SER A 509 6.06 5.26 15.28
C SER A 509 4.82 4.70 15.99
N SER A 510 4.24 5.49 16.89
CA SER A 510 2.96 5.16 17.55
C SER A 510 1.75 5.66 16.77
N ARG A 511 1.93 6.18 15.55
CA ARG A 511 0.85 6.71 14.72
C ARG A 511 0.52 5.76 13.59
N TYR A 512 -0.77 5.59 13.38
CA TYR A 512 -1.30 4.68 12.37
C TYR A 512 -2.45 5.33 11.62
N THR A 513 -2.59 4.95 10.37
CA THR A 513 -3.78 5.19 9.54
C THR A 513 -4.54 3.87 9.41
N LEU A 514 -5.80 3.88 9.77
CA LEU A 514 -6.74 2.76 9.70
C LEU A 514 -7.64 2.94 8.49
N ALA A 515 -7.90 1.85 7.77
CA ALA A 515 -8.77 1.80 6.60
C ALA A 515 -9.87 0.75 6.80
N GLY A 516 -11.11 1.09 6.44
CA GLY A 516 -12.23 0.19 6.63
C GLY A 516 -13.55 0.72 6.15
N GLY A 517 -14.65 0.24 6.74
CA GLY A 517 -16.01 0.64 6.43
C GLY A 517 -16.88 0.83 7.66
N SER A 518 -17.83 1.78 7.62
CA SER A 518 -18.76 1.98 8.73
C SER A 518 -20.08 2.57 8.27
N ALA A 519 -21.17 2.21 8.97
CA ALA A 519 -22.50 2.78 8.84
C ALA A 519 -22.81 3.88 9.87
N ALA A 520 -21.83 4.31 10.66
CA ALA A 520 -22.02 5.31 11.72
C ALA A 520 -22.51 6.69 11.21
N SER A 521 -22.34 6.99 9.93
CA SER A 521 -22.83 8.20 9.27
C SER A 521 -24.18 8.01 8.53
N GLY A 522 -24.94 6.97 8.88
CA GLY A 522 -26.19 6.57 8.24
C GLY A 522 -26.01 5.45 7.23
N ALA A 523 -25.49 5.76 6.04
CA ALA A 523 -25.18 4.74 5.04
C ALA A 523 -23.75 4.17 5.24
N ARG A 524 -23.54 2.88 4.95
CA ARG A 524 -22.21 2.26 5.02
C ARG A 524 -21.30 2.86 3.95
N ARG A 525 -20.16 3.39 4.37
CA ARG A 525 -19.15 4.03 3.51
C ARG A 525 -17.75 3.66 3.96
N ALA A 526 -16.84 3.64 3.01
CA ALA A 526 -15.41 3.52 3.28
C ALA A 526 -14.90 4.71 4.10
N PHE A 527 -13.93 4.48 4.98
CA PHE A 527 -13.31 5.54 5.78
C PHE A 527 -11.81 5.35 5.95
N LEU A 528 -11.13 6.46 6.22
CA LEU A 528 -9.79 6.51 6.81
C LEU A 528 -9.85 7.22 8.16
N MET A 529 -9.02 6.77 9.09
CA MET A 529 -8.95 7.35 10.44
C MET A 529 -7.55 7.22 11.02
N ASN A 530 -7.05 8.28 11.64
CA ASN A 530 -5.78 8.21 12.38
C ASN A 530 -5.98 7.56 13.74
N TYR A 531 -5.00 6.81 14.18
CA TYR A 531 -4.92 6.21 15.51
C TYR A 531 -3.54 6.45 16.12
N ASN A 532 -3.50 6.77 17.41
CA ASN A 532 -2.25 6.88 18.15
C ASN A 532 -2.21 5.80 19.23
N GLU A 533 -1.42 4.77 19.00
CA GLU A 533 -1.28 3.59 19.87
C GLU A 533 -0.85 3.97 21.29
N ARG A 534 0.09 4.91 21.44
CA ARG A 534 0.62 5.29 22.75
C ARG A 534 -0.41 5.95 23.66
N THR A 535 -1.33 6.73 23.06
CA THR A 535 -2.36 7.47 23.80
C THR A 535 -3.73 6.82 23.73
N GLY A 536 -3.90 5.76 22.94
CA GLY A 536 -5.19 5.13 22.64
C GLY A 536 -6.19 6.03 21.92
N ARG A 537 -5.74 7.18 21.38
CA ARG A 537 -6.64 8.18 20.79
C ARG A 537 -6.89 7.95 19.31
N PHE A 538 -8.16 7.99 18.93
CA PHE A 538 -8.62 8.01 17.56
C PHE A 538 -8.81 9.43 17.06
N GLY A 539 -8.44 9.68 15.80
CA GLY A 539 -8.83 10.87 15.06
C GLY A 539 -10.30 10.79 14.62
N ARG A 540 -10.80 11.86 14.01
CA ARG A 540 -12.13 11.82 13.38
C ARG A 540 -12.07 10.98 12.11
N PRO A 541 -13.00 10.03 11.88
CA PRO A 541 -13.07 9.29 10.63
C PRO A 541 -13.44 10.24 9.50
N LYS A 542 -12.72 10.12 8.37
CA LYS A 542 -13.12 10.73 7.12
C LYS A 542 -13.79 9.68 6.25
N TYR A 543 -15.06 9.92 5.93
CA TYR A 543 -15.84 9.06 5.05
C TYR A 543 -15.68 9.47 3.59
N PHE A 544 -15.71 8.49 2.70
CA PHE A 544 -15.53 8.69 1.27
C PHE A 544 -16.75 8.18 0.51
N SER A 545 -17.13 8.91 -0.53
CA SER A 545 -18.28 8.61 -1.38
C SER A 545 -17.87 8.69 -2.84
N TYR A 546 -18.42 7.80 -3.66
CA TYR A 546 -18.21 7.78 -5.10
C TYR A 546 -19.28 8.61 -5.80
N GLY A 547 -18.97 9.85 -6.17
CA GLY A 547 -19.87 10.74 -6.91
C GLY A 547 -21.28 10.79 -6.30
N ASN A 548 -22.30 10.58 -7.14
CA ASN A 548 -23.71 10.54 -6.74
C ASN A 548 -24.16 9.18 -6.20
N ALA A 549 -23.26 8.20 -6.09
CA ALA A 549 -23.54 6.87 -5.54
C ALA A 549 -22.78 6.65 -4.23
N PRO A 550 -23.16 7.31 -3.11
CA PRO A 550 -22.37 7.33 -1.87
C PRO A 550 -22.24 5.96 -1.21
N THR A 551 -23.12 5.01 -1.52
CA THR A 551 -23.15 3.66 -0.95
C THR A 551 -22.53 2.60 -1.87
N ARG A 552 -22.03 2.97 -3.05
CA ARG A 552 -21.47 2.01 -4.02
C ARG A 552 -20.26 1.29 -3.46
N PHE A 553 -19.35 2.01 -2.80
CA PHE A 553 -18.18 1.43 -2.14
C PHE A 553 -18.34 1.52 -0.62
N THR A 554 -18.34 0.39 0.03
CA THR A 554 -18.72 0.26 1.45
C THR A 554 -17.55 0.19 2.40
N HIS A 555 -16.34 -0.14 1.91
CA HIS A 555 -15.12 -0.22 2.70
C HIS A 555 -13.86 -0.14 1.82
N PHE A 556 -12.72 0.14 2.46
CA PHE A 556 -11.39 -0.06 1.91
C PHE A 556 -10.83 -1.38 2.44
N ASP A 557 -10.40 -2.28 1.55
CA ASP A 557 -9.81 -3.58 1.89
C ASP A 557 -8.30 -3.50 2.06
N GLY A 558 -7.62 -2.71 1.24
CA GLY A 558 -6.17 -2.59 1.29
C GLY A 558 -5.71 -1.14 1.39
N ILE A 559 -4.51 -0.95 1.94
CA ILE A 559 -3.85 0.35 2.06
C ILE A 559 -2.35 0.22 1.83
N THR A 560 -1.79 1.12 1.04
CA THR A 560 -0.34 1.31 0.90
C THR A 560 -0.02 2.80 0.91
N ALA A 561 0.99 3.22 1.67
CA ALA A 561 1.44 4.60 1.62
C ALA A 561 2.23 4.87 0.35
N VAL A 562 2.02 6.05 -0.17
CA VAL A 562 2.76 6.62 -1.30
C VAL A 562 3.19 8.05 -0.93
N PRO A 563 4.13 8.66 -1.64
CA PRO A 563 4.48 10.05 -1.39
C PRO A 563 3.26 10.97 -1.42
N GLY A 564 3.01 11.65 -0.28
CA GLY A 564 1.91 12.59 -0.13
C GLY A 564 0.53 11.97 0.15
N GLY A 565 0.44 10.66 0.44
CA GLY A 565 -0.84 10.04 0.80
C GLY A 565 -0.86 8.53 0.81
N PHE A 566 -1.99 7.98 0.38
CA PHE A 566 -2.26 6.54 0.35
C PHE A 566 -2.91 6.13 -0.96
N ASN A 567 -2.58 4.96 -1.42
CA ASN A 567 -3.35 4.21 -2.41
C ASN A 567 -4.15 3.12 -1.70
N LEU A 568 -5.40 3.01 -2.08
CA LEU A 568 -6.38 2.14 -1.44
C LEU A 568 -7.09 1.30 -2.50
N VAL A 569 -7.60 0.16 -2.10
CA VAL A 569 -8.62 -0.57 -2.87
C VAL A 569 -9.94 -0.47 -2.14
N ALA A 570 -10.96 0.01 -2.84
CA ALA A 570 -12.33 0.12 -2.35
C ALA A 570 -13.19 -0.97 -2.96
N VAL A 571 -14.02 -1.59 -2.14
CA VAL A 571 -14.88 -2.70 -2.54
C VAL A 571 -16.34 -2.41 -2.17
N SER A 572 -17.25 -2.85 -3.04
CA SER A 572 -18.68 -2.88 -2.77
C SER A 572 -19.05 -4.20 -2.10
N SER A 573 -19.93 -4.13 -1.10
CA SER A 573 -20.63 -5.30 -0.58
C SER A 573 -21.91 -5.62 -1.37
N ALA A 574 -22.21 -4.86 -2.43
CA ALA A 574 -23.31 -5.13 -3.32
C ALA A 574 -22.97 -6.25 -4.31
N GLN A 575 -24.00 -6.88 -4.86
CA GLN A 575 -23.84 -7.99 -5.81
C GLN A 575 -23.12 -7.63 -7.12
N ASP A 576 -22.98 -6.32 -7.42
CA ASP A 576 -22.28 -5.84 -8.61
C ASP A 576 -20.74 -5.98 -8.52
N ALA A 577 -20.22 -6.47 -7.38
CA ALA A 577 -18.79 -6.68 -7.12
C ALA A 577 -17.91 -5.50 -7.57
N SER A 578 -18.42 -4.27 -7.45
CA SER A 578 -17.68 -3.08 -7.85
C SER A 578 -16.43 -2.92 -7.01
N LEU A 579 -15.31 -2.69 -7.68
CA LEU A 579 -14.04 -2.36 -7.03
C LEU A 579 -13.38 -1.14 -7.69
N ALA A 580 -12.60 -0.41 -6.91
CA ALA A 580 -11.89 0.76 -7.39
C ALA A 580 -10.53 0.91 -6.70
N PHE A 581 -9.56 1.38 -7.45
CA PHE A 581 -8.31 1.93 -6.93
C PHE A 581 -8.53 3.39 -6.55
N VAL A 582 -8.07 3.80 -5.36
CA VAL A 582 -8.45 5.09 -4.79
C VAL A 582 -7.23 5.79 -4.17
N PRO A 583 -6.52 6.65 -4.93
CA PRO A 583 -5.54 7.56 -4.34
C PRO A 583 -6.21 8.62 -3.47
N VAL A 584 -5.66 8.81 -2.27
CA VAL A 584 -6.08 9.82 -1.30
C VAL A 584 -4.86 10.57 -0.81
N GLY A 585 -4.78 11.88 -1.06
CA GLY A 585 -3.73 12.71 -0.48
C GLY A 585 -3.84 12.76 1.05
N ALA A 586 -2.70 12.75 1.75
CA ALA A 586 -2.67 12.92 3.19
C ALA A 586 -1.61 13.96 3.58
N ARG A 587 -2.00 14.93 4.38
CA ARG A 587 -1.09 15.99 4.86
C ARG A 587 -1.39 16.36 6.31
N ASN A 588 -0.37 16.32 7.17
CA ASN A 588 -0.47 16.70 8.59
C ASN A 588 -1.59 15.96 9.35
N GLY A 589 -1.86 14.69 9.02
CA GLY A 589 -2.93 13.90 9.62
C GLY A 589 -4.33 14.18 9.05
N PHE A 590 -4.44 15.01 8.01
CA PHE A 590 -5.70 15.26 7.31
C PHE A 590 -5.70 14.51 5.98
N PHE A 591 -6.79 13.81 5.70
CA PHE A 591 -6.99 13.13 4.43
C PHE A 591 -7.63 14.06 3.40
N GLY A 592 -7.13 14.06 2.18
CA GLY A 592 -7.64 14.83 1.05
C GLY A 592 -8.89 14.22 0.42
N THR A 593 -9.24 14.68 -0.77
CA THR A 593 -10.29 14.09 -1.59
C THR A 593 -9.80 12.79 -2.24
N ALA A 594 -10.71 11.82 -2.36
CA ALA A 594 -10.45 10.58 -3.08
C ALA A 594 -10.53 10.80 -4.60
N ARG A 595 -9.61 10.20 -5.34
CA ARG A 595 -9.73 10.02 -6.79
C ARG A 595 -10.09 8.56 -7.06
N TRP A 596 -11.20 8.34 -7.75
CA TRP A 596 -11.75 7.02 -7.95
C TRP A 596 -11.45 6.50 -9.34
N HIS A 597 -10.78 5.37 -9.42
CA HIS A 597 -10.48 4.67 -10.66
C HIS A 597 -11.11 3.28 -10.61
N PRO A 598 -12.34 3.10 -11.18
CA PRO A 598 -12.98 1.78 -11.23
C PRO A 598 -12.07 0.76 -11.92
N VAL A 599 -11.97 -0.43 -11.34
CA VAL A 599 -11.19 -1.56 -11.88
C VAL A 599 -12.19 -2.57 -12.40
N ASN A 600 -12.23 -2.75 -13.71
CA ASN A 600 -13.21 -3.60 -14.36
C ASN A 600 -12.60 -4.93 -14.80
N VAL A 601 -12.36 -5.82 -13.84
CA VAL A 601 -11.84 -7.17 -14.11
C VAL A 601 -12.85 -7.99 -14.90
N ALA A 602 -14.14 -7.83 -14.62
CA ALA A 602 -15.21 -8.57 -15.30
C ALA A 602 -15.28 -8.28 -16.80
N ALA A 603 -14.81 -7.12 -17.26
CA ALA A 603 -14.72 -6.78 -18.69
C ALA A 603 -13.33 -7.08 -19.29
N SER A 604 -12.42 -7.69 -18.55
CA SER A 604 -11.08 -8.05 -19.02
C SER A 604 -11.10 -9.42 -19.73
N PRO A 605 -10.05 -9.74 -20.50
CA PRO A 605 -9.91 -11.06 -21.11
C PRO A 605 -9.90 -12.23 -20.10
N LEU A 606 -9.62 -11.97 -18.83
CA LEU A 606 -9.68 -12.99 -17.77
C LEU A 606 -11.11 -13.48 -17.51
N CYS A 607 -12.10 -12.68 -17.83
CA CYS A 607 -13.53 -12.98 -17.70
C CYS A 607 -14.24 -13.00 -19.07
N ALA A 608 -13.57 -13.45 -20.12
CA ALA A 608 -14.13 -13.45 -21.49
C ALA A 608 -15.50 -14.16 -21.57
N ASP A 609 -15.68 -15.24 -20.80
CA ASP A 609 -16.92 -16.00 -20.70
C ASP A 609 -17.75 -15.62 -19.47
N GLY A 610 -17.49 -14.44 -18.90
CA GLY A 610 -18.05 -13.97 -17.63
C GLY A 610 -17.26 -14.44 -16.41
N CYS A 611 -17.50 -13.78 -15.26
CA CYS A 611 -16.99 -14.20 -13.97
C CYS A 611 -18.12 -14.31 -12.95
N VAL A 612 -18.10 -15.41 -12.19
CA VAL A 612 -19.04 -15.64 -11.07
C VAL A 612 -18.74 -14.70 -9.91
N LEU A 613 -17.46 -14.42 -9.69
CA LEU A 613 -16.98 -13.57 -8.59
C LEU A 613 -15.74 -12.77 -9.00
N VAL A 614 -15.68 -11.53 -8.56
CA VAL A 614 -14.49 -10.67 -8.61
C VAL A 614 -14.41 -9.92 -7.29
N THR A 615 -13.22 -9.89 -6.66
CA THR A 615 -12.96 -9.13 -5.43
C THR A 615 -11.72 -8.24 -5.59
N GLY A 616 -11.56 -7.25 -4.72
CA GLY A 616 -10.33 -6.47 -4.57
C GLY A 616 -9.83 -6.61 -3.14
N ASN A 617 -8.71 -7.32 -2.94
CA ASN A 617 -8.27 -7.71 -1.60
C ASN A 617 -7.06 -6.90 -1.11
N ALA A 618 -6.19 -6.50 -2.02
CA ALA A 618 -4.92 -5.87 -1.64
C ALA A 618 -4.47 -4.79 -2.65
N VAL A 619 -3.69 -3.84 -2.18
CA VAL A 619 -3.09 -2.79 -2.99
C VAL A 619 -1.63 -2.60 -2.63
N TYR A 620 -0.78 -2.51 -3.64
CA TYR A 620 0.64 -2.19 -3.50
C TYR A 620 1.03 -1.19 -4.59
N GLU A 621 1.54 -0.03 -4.17
CA GLU A 621 1.78 1.10 -5.06
C GLU A 621 0.52 1.43 -5.89
N ASN A 622 0.54 1.23 -7.19
CA ASN A 622 -0.59 1.42 -8.10
C ASN A 622 -1.15 0.09 -8.65
N HIS A 623 -0.90 -1.00 -7.96
CA HIS A 623 -1.40 -2.32 -8.31
C HIS A 623 -2.51 -2.75 -7.37
N VAL A 624 -3.61 -3.24 -7.95
CA VAL A 624 -4.70 -3.90 -7.21
C VAL A 624 -4.62 -5.40 -7.48
N MET A 625 -4.73 -6.18 -6.43
CA MET A 625 -4.81 -7.62 -6.49
C MET A 625 -6.08 -8.12 -5.84
N GLY A 626 -6.60 -9.18 -6.37
CA GLY A 626 -7.80 -9.81 -5.84
C GLY A 626 -8.07 -11.14 -6.51
N LEU A 627 -9.23 -11.68 -6.20
CA LEU A 627 -9.72 -12.94 -6.70
C LEU A 627 -10.66 -12.70 -7.88
N TYR A 628 -10.60 -13.58 -8.87
CA TYR A 628 -11.66 -13.78 -9.87
C TYR A 628 -11.94 -15.27 -10.08
N ILE A 629 -13.19 -15.58 -10.41
CA ILE A 629 -13.64 -16.94 -10.72
C ILE A 629 -14.30 -16.90 -12.09
N PRO A 630 -13.65 -17.37 -13.17
CA PRO A 630 -14.26 -17.47 -14.49
C PRO A 630 -15.45 -18.43 -14.47
N THR A 631 -16.52 -18.09 -15.19
CA THR A 631 -17.71 -18.93 -15.29
C THR A 631 -17.38 -20.28 -15.96
N SER A 632 -16.46 -20.28 -16.92
CA SER A 632 -16.05 -21.47 -17.67
C SER A 632 -15.29 -22.50 -16.83
N SER A 633 -14.46 -22.08 -15.88
CA SER A 633 -13.66 -23.00 -15.08
C SER A 633 -14.22 -23.24 -13.68
N GLY A 634 -14.96 -22.27 -13.12
CA GLY A 634 -15.38 -22.27 -11.73
C GLY A 634 -14.24 -22.25 -10.70
N ALA A 635 -12.99 -22.23 -11.18
CA ALA A 635 -11.81 -22.25 -10.31
C ALA A 635 -11.37 -20.84 -9.93
N PRO A 636 -10.95 -20.61 -8.67
CA PRO A 636 -10.47 -19.31 -8.24
C PRO A 636 -9.06 -19.02 -8.78
N HIS A 637 -8.83 -17.77 -9.14
CA HIS A 637 -7.56 -17.26 -9.63
C HIS A 637 -7.26 -15.91 -8.98
N THR A 638 -5.98 -15.57 -8.86
CA THR A 638 -5.55 -14.23 -8.49
C THR A 638 -5.30 -13.39 -9.73
N TYR A 639 -5.83 -12.16 -9.76
CA TYR A 639 -5.47 -11.17 -10.76
C TYR A 639 -4.55 -10.09 -10.19
N LEU A 640 -3.78 -9.48 -11.07
CA LEU A 640 -3.03 -8.26 -10.86
C LEU A 640 -3.54 -7.22 -11.86
N ALA A 641 -4.13 -6.15 -11.36
CA ALA A 641 -4.52 -4.99 -12.14
C ALA A 641 -3.58 -3.83 -11.85
N THR A 642 -2.95 -3.30 -12.88
CA THR A 642 -2.13 -2.10 -12.78
C THR A 642 -2.98 -0.90 -13.15
N ILE A 643 -3.02 0.11 -12.28
CA ILE A 643 -3.85 1.29 -12.41
C ILE A 643 -2.98 2.53 -12.62
N TRP A 644 -3.48 3.50 -13.35
CA TRP A 644 -2.80 4.73 -13.76
C TRP A 644 -2.73 5.79 -12.69
#